data_e91b84374a6461f2d53602bdef0ed79a
#
_entry.id   e91b84374a6461f2d53602bdef0ed79a
#
_cell.length_a   1.000
_cell.length_b   1.000
_cell.length_c   1.000
_cell.angle_alpha   90.00
_cell.angle_beta   90.00
_cell.angle_gamma   90.00
#
_symmetry.space_group_name_H-M   'P 1'
#
loop_
_entity.id
_entity.type
_entity.pdbx_description
1 polymer ?
#
loop_
_entity_poly.entity_id
_entity_poly.type
_entity_poly.pdbx_seq_one_letter_code
_entity_poly.pdbx_strand_id
1 'polypeptide(L)'
;MNRSLALFIVSIALWCASAYGQATSRDNAALVLDTLGVWRIHETLKPPVIQLDDGLKPIQSTYDWLDRETAPAPADWTSPGFADGNWLRGGARAASRTPYLANLCLRARFEVTDPAQVKDLNLSLTYYGGAIVYVNGQELVRGHLAKEGAPAMAEAYPPEAFVADDGKMLPAPNWLMEKYPKGLAARARTLANVAIPAKLLRKGVNVLAIEIVRSPYHKILDEKKNQAADKKELATRNCPYDLSWNTCELRRVQLTAAGTEGLVSNASRPKELQAWNSDILTPDYTSDFGDRCETPRPVELKGPGNGYISGKIVVGSPKAIEGLKVTCGDLKQGDAVIPAANVRVRYAVPFGHTASNSDAYGNNAAELDSLLETPLASFPATPAGKGAVVPIWLTLKAPKDAKPGLYTGQVTIEARGEKALTVPVRVEIAGFSVPDTQDYRTWVELMQSPDTLAIEYNVPLWSERHWAMIADSMRYMGEIGSRVVHIPLIAQTNSGNEQSMVRFIKKPDGTYDYDFSIMDKYLDSAEKCMGRPKFTAFIAWEIYLNTPKQEVKFTGKQDVPNHDFDREGAWLAARWELRGKGPAVTAIDPATGKLSTINLPRFEDPAARAIWKPLFDQLHQRMARRGLEQTMVLGMASDVWPNKEER
;
A
#
# COMPACT_ATOMS: atom_id res chain seq x y z
N MET A 1 -27.80 35.10 21.56
CA MET A 1 -26.39 35.50 21.41
C MET A 1 -25.66 34.28 20.88
N ASN A 2 -25.37 34.17 19.65
CA ASN A 2 -24.19 34.31 18.86
C ASN A 2 -24.47 33.88 17.42
N ARG A 3 -24.67 34.87 16.56
CA ARG A 3 -24.76 34.71 15.11
C ARG A 3 -23.44 35.16 14.41
N SER A 4 -22.30 35.04 15.05
CA SER A 4 -21.03 35.60 14.53
C SER A 4 -19.92 34.58 14.27
N LEU A 5 -20.16 33.25 14.33
CA LEU A 5 -19.13 32.23 14.09
C LEU A 5 -19.31 31.47 12.77
N ALA A 6 -20.35 31.73 11.99
CA ALA A 6 -20.63 31.04 10.74
C ALA A 6 -20.08 31.73 9.49
N LEU A 7 -19.46 32.91 9.60
CA LEU A 7 -18.99 33.70 8.46
C LEU A 7 -17.44 33.65 8.23
N PHE A 8 -16.70 32.97 9.11
CA PHE A 8 -15.22 32.91 8.97
C PHE A 8 -14.72 31.62 8.32
N ILE A 9 -15.54 30.61 8.14
CA ILE A 9 -15.14 29.31 7.53
C ILE A 9 -15.38 29.29 6.01
N VAL A 10 -16.23 30.17 5.47
CA VAL A 10 -16.50 30.22 4.03
C VAL A 10 -15.47 31.05 3.25
N SER A 11 -14.70 31.91 3.91
CA SER A 11 -13.72 32.78 3.24
C SER A 11 -12.34 32.15 2.99
N ILE A 12 -12.02 31.02 3.63
CA ILE A 12 -10.72 30.33 3.43
C ILE A 12 -10.78 29.29 2.29
N ALA A 13 -11.97 28.78 1.97
CA ALA A 13 -12.14 27.84 0.85
C ALA A 13 -12.10 28.47 -0.55
N LEU A 14 -12.18 29.79 -0.66
CA LEU A 14 -12.18 30.52 -1.94
C LEU A 14 -10.82 31.13 -2.32
N TRP A 15 -9.79 31.05 -1.46
CA TRP A 15 -8.47 31.64 -1.75
C TRP A 15 -7.40 30.64 -2.19
N CYS A 16 -7.63 29.32 -2.08
CA CYS A 16 -6.70 28.31 -2.59
C CYS A 16 -6.81 28.03 -4.10
N ALA A 17 -7.77 28.67 -4.79
CA ALA A 17 -7.96 28.48 -6.24
C ALA A 17 -7.22 29.47 -7.14
N SER A 18 -6.52 30.47 -6.60
CA SER A 18 -6.04 31.62 -7.39
C SER A 18 -4.53 31.71 -7.59
N ALA A 19 -3.72 30.75 -7.16
CA ALA A 19 -2.26 30.77 -7.34
C ALA A 19 -1.73 29.90 -8.49
N TYR A 20 -2.59 29.13 -9.16
CA TYR A 20 -2.23 28.48 -10.43
C TYR A 20 -2.81 29.32 -11.55
N GLY A 21 -1.92 29.94 -12.34
CA GLY A 21 -2.28 30.82 -13.45
C GLY A 21 -3.48 30.27 -14.20
N GLN A 22 -4.58 31.02 -14.22
CA GLN A 22 -5.74 30.77 -15.05
C GLN A 22 -5.27 30.78 -16.53
N ALA A 23 -5.01 29.56 -17.06
CA ALA A 23 -5.21 29.39 -18.47
C ALA A 23 -6.70 29.69 -18.69
N THR A 24 -7.00 30.74 -19.47
CA THR A 24 -8.36 31.08 -19.90
C THR A 24 -9.03 29.81 -20.41
N SER A 25 -9.92 29.22 -19.61
CA SER A 25 -10.76 28.12 -20.05
C SER A 25 -11.63 28.66 -21.18
N ARG A 26 -11.48 28.11 -22.36
CA ARG A 26 -12.55 28.19 -23.36
C ARG A 26 -13.70 27.38 -22.73
N ASP A 27 -14.76 28.03 -22.35
CA ASP A 27 -15.88 27.48 -21.57
C ASP A 27 -16.59 26.24 -22.18
N ASN A 28 -16.10 25.69 -23.31
CA ASN A 28 -16.65 24.53 -24.01
C ASN A 28 -15.61 23.47 -24.43
N ALA A 29 -14.38 23.50 -23.90
CA ALA A 29 -13.38 22.49 -24.26
C ALA A 29 -13.73 21.11 -23.70
N ALA A 30 -13.83 20.10 -24.57
CA ALA A 30 -14.01 18.69 -24.15
C ALA A 30 -12.70 18.12 -23.62
N LEU A 31 -12.72 17.55 -22.42
CA LEU A 31 -11.59 16.83 -21.85
C LEU A 31 -11.51 15.42 -22.45
N VAL A 32 -10.39 15.08 -23.09
CA VAL A 32 -10.18 13.80 -23.77
C VAL A 32 -9.37 12.84 -22.89
N LEU A 33 -8.26 13.32 -22.30
CA LEU A 33 -7.42 12.63 -21.32
C LEU A 33 -6.98 13.62 -20.24
N ASP A 34 -6.76 13.12 -19.02
CA ASP A 34 -6.20 13.92 -17.93
C ASP A 34 -5.26 13.11 -17.03
N THR A 35 -4.74 13.79 -16.02
CA THR A 35 -3.82 13.24 -15.02
C THR A 35 -4.43 12.07 -14.23
N LEU A 36 -5.74 12.08 -14.00
CA LEU A 36 -6.47 11.07 -13.20
C LEU A 36 -7.07 9.95 -14.07
N GLY A 37 -6.90 10.05 -15.39
CA GLY A 37 -7.32 9.01 -16.33
C GLY A 37 -6.49 7.73 -16.20
N VAL A 38 -6.74 6.79 -17.12
CA VAL A 38 -6.02 5.50 -17.13
C VAL A 38 -4.73 5.63 -17.91
N TRP A 39 -3.62 5.37 -17.25
CA TRP A 39 -2.28 5.34 -17.82
C TRP A 39 -1.62 3.97 -17.61
N ARG A 40 -0.78 3.57 -18.55
CA ARG A 40 0.19 2.50 -18.44
C ARG A 40 1.55 3.13 -18.22
N ILE A 41 2.27 2.69 -17.18
CA ILE A 41 3.46 3.35 -16.66
C ILE A 41 4.60 2.33 -16.60
N HIS A 42 5.75 2.72 -17.15
CA HIS A 42 7.01 1.99 -17.03
C HIS A 42 8.07 2.90 -16.43
N GLU A 43 8.78 2.38 -15.45
CA GLU A 43 9.84 3.07 -14.72
C GLU A 43 11.19 2.45 -15.02
N THR A 44 12.16 3.29 -15.39
CA THR A 44 13.56 2.88 -15.45
C THR A 44 14.30 3.49 -14.28
N LEU A 45 14.80 2.64 -13.38
CA LEU A 45 15.55 3.04 -12.20
C LEU A 45 17.05 2.94 -12.46
N LYS A 46 17.80 3.98 -12.04
CA LYS A 46 19.25 4.05 -12.07
C LYS A 46 19.75 4.94 -10.93
N PRO A 47 20.99 4.79 -10.44
CA PRO A 47 21.57 5.71 -9.48
C PRO A 47 21.37 7.18 -9.88
N PRO A 48 21.04 8.07 -8.95
CA PRO A 48 20.92 9.50 -9.23
C PRO A 48 22.24 10.07 -9.79
N VAL A 49 22.16 11.18 -10.51
CA VAL A 49 23.33 11.79 -11.17
C VAL A 49 23.45 13.24 -10.78
N ILE A 50 24.65 13.69 -10.41
CA ILE A 50 24.98 15.08 -10.11
C ILE A 50 25.90 15.66 -11.20
N GLN A 51 25.62 16.89 -11.63
CA GLN A 51 26.49 17.65 -12.54
C GLN A 51 27.52 18.40 -11.70
N LEU A 52 28.77 18.02 -11.77
CA LEU A 52 29.92 18.72 -11.19
C LEU A 52 30.69 19.47 -12.29
N ASP A 53 31.71 20.24 -11.91
CA ASP A 53 32.53 21.00 -12.86
C ASP A 53 33.35 20.10 -13.81
N ASP A 54 33.65 18.88 -13.37
CA ASP A 54 34.36 17.85 -14.16
C ASP A 54 33.42 16.85 -14.86
N GLY A 55 32.11 17.12 -14.88
CA GLY A 55 31.12 16.31 -15.62
C GLY A 55 30.03 15.66 -14.76
N LEU A 56 29.28 14.77 -15.38
CA LEU A 56 28.20 14.02 -14.73
C LEU A 56 28.78 12.85 -13.92
N LYS A 57 28.36 12.73 -12.66
CA LYS A 57 28.77 11.64 -11.77
C LYS A 57 27.57 10.94 -11.14
N PRO A 58 27.56 9.60 -11.05
CA PRO A 58 26.53 8.90 -10.31
C PRO A 58 26.68 9.15 -8.81
N ILE A 59 25.57 9.32 -8.13
CA ILE A 59 25.49 9.36 -6.67
C ILE A 59 25.20 7.95 -6.19
N GLN A 60 26.22 7.30 -5.65
CA GLN A 60 26.11 5.93 -5.14
C GLN A 60 25.65 5.95 -3.68
N SER A 61 24.76 5.02 -3.34
CA SER A 61 24.38 4.73 -1.96
C SER A 61 25.44 3.83 -1.31
N THR A 62 25.51 3.81 0.02
CA THR A 62 26.25 2.76 0.74
C THR A 62 25.51 1.41 0.73
N TYR A 63 24.29 1.38 0.23
CA TYR A 63 23.50 0.15 0.06
C TYR A 63 23.49 -0.29 -1.39
N ASP A 64 24.29 -1.28 -1.76
CA ASP A 64 24.44 -1.80 -3.13
C ASP A 64 23.10 -2.17 -3.79
N TRP A 65 22.11 -2.58 -3.01
CA TRP A 65 20.79 -2.95 -3.54
C TRP A 65 20.00 -1.75 -4.05
N LEU A 66 20.29 -0.52 -3.60
CA LEU A 66 19.68 0.71 -4.10
C LEU A 66 20.28 1.13 -5.46
N ASP A 67 21.52 0.73 -5.76
CA ASP A 67 22.21 1.14 -6.97
C ASP A 67 21.94 0.20 -8.16
N ARG A 68 21.00 -0.75 -8.02
CA ARG A 68 20.61 -1.64 -9.10
C ARG A 68 19.79 -0.90 -10.16
N GLU A 69 20.13 -1.16 -11.43
CA GLU A 69 19.40 -0.62 -12.57
C GLU A 69 18.28 -1.56 -13.00
N THR A 70 17.19 -0.98 -13.52
CA THR A 70 16.12 -1.73 -14.19
C THR A 70 16.20 -1.54 -15.69
N ALA A 71 15.61 -2.50 -16.44
CA ALA A 71 15.59 -2.43 -17.89
C ALA A 71 14.82 -1.19 -18.40
N PRO A 72 15.29 -0.54 -19.46
CA PRO A 72 14.53 0.53 -20.12
C PRO A 72 13.26 -0.03 -20.78
N ALA A 73 12.33 0.86 -21.13
CA ALA A 73 11.18 0.49 -21.95
C ALA A 73 11.67 -0.08 -23.31
N PRO A 74 10.98 -1.09 -23.88
CA PRO A 74 11.30 -1.61 -25.22
C PRO A 74 11.26 -0.50 -26.29
N ALA A 75 12.07 -0.61 -27.33
CA ALA A 75 12.24 0.45 -28.33
C ALA A 75 10.94 0.86 -29.06
N ASP A 76 10.01 -0.08 -29.20
CA ASP A 76 8.72 0.11 -29.87
C ASP A 76 7.57 0.54 -28.93
N TRP A 77 7.89 0.89 -27.70
CA TRP A 77 6.90 1.20 -26.65
C TRP A 77 5.94 2.33 -27.01
N THR A 78 6.32 3.24 -27.90
CA THR A 78 5.45 4.35 -28.34
C THR A 78 4.41 3.92 -29.37
N SER A 79 4.58 2.73 -29.99
CA SER A 79 3.73 2.26 -31.09
C SER A 79 2.32 1.91 -30.61
N PRO A 80 1.29 2.09 -31.42
CA PRO A 80 -0.08 1.74 -31.07
C PRO A 80 -0.31 0.26 -30.77
N GLY A 81 0.47 -0.61 -31.39
CA GLY A 81 0.36 -2.07 -31.24
C GLY A 81 1.17 -2.67 -30.09
N PHE A 82 1.92 -1.84 -29.36
CA PHE A 82 2.73 -2.31 -28.25
C PHE A 82 1.89 -2.92 -27.13
N ALA A 83 2.29 -4.08 -26.62
CA ALA A 83 1.60 -4.82 -25.57
C ALA A 83 2.05 -4.31 -24.19
N ASP A 84 1.38 -3.29 -23.66
CA ASP A 84 1.67 -2.66 -22.37
C ASP A 84 0.89 -3.26 -21.18
N GLY A 85 0.31 -4.42 -21.36
CA GLY A 85 -0.58 -5.04 -20.38
C GLY A 85 0.03 -5.36 -19.03
N ASN A 86 1.34 -5.57 -18.95
CA ASN A 86 2.13 -5.79 -17.73
C ASN A 86 2.80 -4.52 -17.18
N TRP A 87 2.54 -3.36 -17.78
CA TRP A 87 2.95 -2.10 -17.20
C TRP A 87 2.02 -1.72 -16.03
N LEU A 88 2.57 -0.97 -15.07
CA LEU A 88 1.78 -0.44 -13.97
C LEU A 88 0.56 0.32 -14.52
N ARG A 89 -0.61 0.08 -13.94
CA ARG A 89 -1.85 0.77 -14.28
C ARG A 89 -2.19 1.77 -13.19
N GLY A 90 -2.52 3.00 -13.55
CA GLY A 90 -2.92 4.02 -12.58
C GLY A 90 -3.14 5.38 -13.22
N GLY A 91 -3.37 6.41 -12.41
CA GLY A 91 -3.30 7.81 -12.84
C GLY A 91 -1.87 8.18 -13.25
N ALA A 92 -1.70 9.23 -14.05
CA ALA A 92 -0.37 9.64 -14.56
C ALA A 92 0.68 9.93 -13.47
N ARG A 93 0.23 10.18 -12.23
CA ARG A 93 1.09 10.44 -11.07
C ARG A 93 1.26 9.25 -10.13
N ALA A 94 0.80 8.07 -10.53
CA ALA A 94 0.99 6.83 -9.76
C ALA A 94 2.42 6.30 -9.79
N ALA A 95 3.28 6.88 -10.64
CA ALA A 95 4.71 6.56 -10.70
C ALA A 95 5.44 6.83 -9.37
N SER A 96 6.48 6.04 -9.13
CA SER A 96 7.34 6.15 -7.95
C SER A 96 7.98 7.53 -7.85
N ARG A 97 7.98 8.10 -6.66
CA ARG A 97 8.67 9.36 -6.35
C ARG A 97 10.01 9.08 -5.69
N THR A 98 10.98 8.74 -6.50
CA THR A 98 12.32 8.39 -6.05
C THR A 98 13.38 9.10 -6.88
N PRO A 99 14.50 9.55 -6.29
CA PRO A 99 15.63 10.11 -7.04
C PRO A 99 16.30 9.09 -7.99
N TYR A 100 16.00 7.81 -7.81
CA TYR A 100 16.48 6.74 -8.70
C TYR A 100 15.69 6.65 -10.02
N LEU A 101 14.54 7.31 -10.14
CA LEU A 101 13.77 7.32 -11.38
C LEU A 101 14.53 8.09 -12.46
N ALA A 102 15.09 7.35 -13.41
CA ALA A 102 15.88 7.90 -14.51
C ALA A 102 15.03 8.25 -15.73
N ASN A 103 14.01 7.42 -16.00
CA ASN A 103 13.11 7.59 -17.14
C ASN A 103 11.72 7.06 -16.77
N LEU A 104 10.70 7.81 -17.16
CA LEU A 104 9.30 7.50 -16.92
C LEU A 104 8.56 7.51 -18.24
N CYS A 105 8.09 6.34 -18.69
CA CYS A 105 7.30 6.18 -19.89
C CYS A 105 5.83 5.97 -19.53
N LEU A 106 4.95 6.80 -20.07
CA LEU A 106 3.52 6.76 -19.84
C LEU A 106 2.77 6.61 -21.17
N ARG A 107 1.71 5.81 -21.18
CA ARG A 107 0.83 5.58 -22.32
C ARG A 107 -0.62 5.73 -21.90
N ALA A 108 -1.40 6.47 -22.65
CA ALA A 108 -2.86 6.51 -22.51
C ALA A 108 -3.51 6.38 -23.87
N ARG A 109 -4.75 5.94 -23.89
CA ARG A 109 -5.54 5.70 -25.10
C ARG A 109 -6.74 6.61 -25.15
N PHE A 110 -7.14 6.98 -26.36
CA PHE A 110 -8.41 7.63 -26.64
C PHE A 110 -8.91 7.18 -28.02
N GLU A 111 -10.20 7.26 -28.24
CA GLU A 111 -10.81 6.81 -29.48
C GLU A 111 -11.15 8.00 -30.37
N VAL A 112 -10.82 7.88 -31.66
CA VAL A 112 -11.21 8.81 -32.72
C VAL A 112 -12.17 8.09 -33.65
N THR A 113 -13.40 8.58 -33.75
CA THR A 113 -14.42 8.02 -34.65
C THR A 113 -14.30 8.58 -36.06
N ASP A 114 -13.88 9.84 -36.18
CA ASP A 114 -13.61 10.51 -37.44
C ASP A 114 -12.52 11.62 -37.30
N PRO A 115 -11.29 11.38 -37.78
CA PRO A 115 -10.20 12.35 -37.67
C PRO A 115 -10.50 13.72 -38.33
N ALA A 116 -11.37 13.76 -39.35
CA ALA A 116 -11.70 15.01 -40.06
C ALA A 116 -12.60 15.94 -39.22
N GLN A 117 -13.33 15.39 -38.25
CA GLN A 117 -14.21 16.15 -37.36
C GLN A 117 -13.51 16.64 -36.10
N VAL A 118 -12.31 16.12 -35.76
CA VAL A 118 -11.56 16.54 -34.59
C VAL A 118 -11.02 17.95 -34.77
N LYS A 119 -11.42 18.85 -33.86
CA LYS A 119 -11.00 20.26 -33.90
C LYS A 119 -10.26 20.64 -32.63
N ASP A 120 -9.19 21.45 -32.80
CA ASP A 120 -8.41 22.04 -31.69
C ASP A 120 -7.99 21.01 -30.61
N LEU A 121 -7.48 19.86 -31.05
CA LEU A 121 -6.92 18.90 -30.13
C LEU A 121 -5.58 19.39 -29.61
N ASN A 122 -5.53 19.77 -28.32
CA ASN A 122 -4.38 20.40 -27.68
C ASN A 122 -3.93 19.65 -26.45
N LEU A 123 -2.61 19.50 -26.32
CA LEU A 123 -1.96 18.88 -25.16
C LEU A 123 -1.28 19.93 -24.29
N SER A 124 -1.47 19.83 -22.98
CA SER A 124 -0.71 20.59 -21.98
C SER A 124 -0.10 19.67 -20.94
N LEU A 125 1.19 19.86 -20.65
CA LEU A 125 1.95 19.11 -19.65
C LEU A 125 2.60 20.06 -18.66
N THR A 126 2.67 19.63 -17.39
CA THR A 126 3.57 20.18 -16.37
C THR A 126 4.39 19.02 -15.80
N TYR A 127 5.72 19.17 -15.73
CA TYR A 127 6.62 18.07 -15.37
C TYR A 127 7.92 18.55 -14.72
N TYR A 128 8.66 17.64 -14.14
CA TYR A 128 10.06 17.81 -13.74
C TYR A 128 10.93 16.95 -14.64
N GLY A 129 12.10 17.47 -15.04
CA GLY A 129 12.97 16.82 -16.01
C GLY A 129 12.79 17.36 -17.42
N GLY A 130 13.00 16.53 -18.43
CA GLY A 130 12.67 16.80 -19.82
C GLY A 130 11.51 15.94 -20.28
N ALA A 131 10.81 16.33 -21.32
CA ALA A 131 9.68 15.58 -21.86
C ALA A 131 9.79 15.37 -23.37
N ILE A 132 9.40 14.17 -23.83
CA ILE A 132 9.12 13.88 -25.25
C ILE A 132 7.71 13.32 -25.33
N VAL A 133 6.95 13.79 -26.30
CA VAL A 133 5.57 13.38 -26.53
C VAL A 133 5.45 12.72 -27.91
N TYR A 134 4.75 11.62 -27.94
CA TYR A 134 4.46 10.87 -29.16
C TYR A 134 2.95 10.67 -29.32
N VAL A 135 2.49 10.73 -30.55
CA VAL A 135 1.13 10.35 -30.95
C VAL A 135 1.26 9.21 -31.95
N ASN A 136 0.68 8.05 -31.63
CA ASN A 136 0.73 6.86 -32.48
C ASN A 136 2.16 6.47 -32.96
N GLY A 137 3.16 6.63 -32.07
CA GLY A 137 4.56 6.30 -32.36
C GLY A 137 5.35 7.42 -33.06
N GLN A 138 4.71 8.51 -33.46
CA GLN A 138 5.37 9.65 -34.07
C GLN A 138 5.63 10.76 -33.06
N GLU A 139 6.86 11.26 -32.98
CA GLU A 139 7.21 12.36 -32.10
C GLU A 139 6.43 13.62 -32.47
N LEU A 140 5.76 14.21 -31.48
CA LEU A 140 5.00 15.46 -31.62
C LEU A 140 5.83 16.67 -31.20
N VAL A 141 6.44 16.57 -30.00
CA VAL A 141 7.14 17.70 -29.38
C VAL A 141 8.09 17.19 -28.30
N ARG A 142 9.17 17.93 -28.07
CA ARG A 142 10.04 17.75 -26.90
C ARG A 142 10.32 19.09 -26.21
N GLY A 143 10.61 19.02 -24.92
CA GLY A 143 10.93 20.17 -24.09
C GLY A 143 12.01 19.88 -23.05
N HIS A 144 12.92 20.83 -22.84
CA HIS A 144 14.03 20.78 -21.89
C HIS A 144 14.99 19.59 -22.11
N LEU A 145 15.22 19.26 -23.38
CA LEU A 145 16.08 18.20 -23.88
C LEU A 145 16.83 18.67 -25.13
N ALA A 146 17.89 17.99 -25.51
CA ALA A 146 18.53 18.18 -26.79
C ALA A 146 17.50 18.08 -27.94
N LYS A 147 17.65 18.92 -28.97
CA LYS A 147 16.70 19.00 -30.08
C LYS A 147 16.60 17.72 -30.90
N GLU A 148 17.66 16.94 -30.94
CA GLU A 148 17.77 15.71 -31.73
C GLU A 148 18.44 14.61 -30.91
N GLY A 149 18.24 13.36 -31.32
CA GLY A 149 18.83 12.18 -30.70
C GLY A 149 18.12 11.70 -29.42
N ALA A 150 18.56 10.54 -28.93
CA ALA A 150 18.08 10.00 -27.65
C ALA A 150 18.78 10.74 -26.51
N PRO A 151 18.04 11.40 -25.59
CA PRO A 151 18.65 12.16 -24.52
C PRO A 151 19.20 11.23 -23.43
N ALA A 152 20.46 11.43 -23.06
CA ALA A 152 21.02 10.78 -21.87
C ALA A 152 20.47 11.39 -20.58
N MET A 153 20.26 12.72 -20.58
CA MET A 153 19.76 13.52 -19.45
C MET A 153 18.95 14.73 -19.98
N ALA A 154 18.03 15.20 -19.16
CA ALA A 154 17.38 16.48 -19.40
C ALA A 154 18.29 17.66 -19.02
N GLU A 155 17.92 18.85 -19.48
CA GLU A 155 18.60 20.11 -19.07
C GLU A 155 18.69 20.20 -17.55
N ALA A 156 19.84 20.66 -17.05
CA ALA A 156 20.04 20.90 -15.63
C ALA A 156 19.08 21.99 -15.11
N TYR A 157 18.74 21.90 -13.84
CA TYR A 157 18.02 22.97 -13.13
C TYR A 157 19.00 24.00 -12.58
N PRO A 158 18.59 25.26 -12.48
CA PRO A 158 19.41 26.30 -11.86
C PRO A 158 19.45 26.13 -10.32
N PRO A 159 20.44 26.71 -9.63
CA PRO A 159 20.61 26.55 -8.17
C PRO A 159 19.37 26.99 -7.37
N GLU A 160 18.58 27.95 -7.85
CA GLU A 160 17.35 28.43 -7.22
C GLU A 160 16.27 27.36 -7.09
N ALA A 161 16.39 26.27 -7.86
CA ALA A 161 15.52 25.11 -7.71
C ALA A 161 15.86 24.26 -6.48
N PHE A 162 17.02 24.42 -5.87
CA PHE A 162 17.54 23.62 -4.76
C PHE A 162 17.72 24.39 -3.46
N VAL A 163 18.02 25.69 -3.54
CA VAL A 163 18.29 26.53 -2.36
C VAL A 163 17.48 27.83 -2.41
N ALA A 164 17.10 28.30 -1.23
CA ALA A 164 16.44 29.58 -1.04
C ALA A 164 17.45 30.74 -1.05
N ASP A 165 16.97 32.00 -1.12
CA ASP A 165 17.81 33.20 -1.10
C ASP A 165 18.68 33.29 0.18
N ASP A 166 18.24 32.67 1.30
CA ASP A 166 19.02 32.60 2.55
C ASP A 166 20.02 31.42 2.58
N GLY A 167 20.16 30.70 1.48
CA GLY A 167 21.08 29.59 1.31
C GLY A 167 20.64 28.27 1.96
N LYS A 168 19.43 28.17 2.48
CA LYS A 168 18.88 26.91 3.00
C LYS A 168 18.37 26.02 1.89
N MET A 169 18.47 24.71 2.10
CA MET A 169 17.88 23.72 1.19
C MET A 169 16.36 23.87 1.11
N LEU A 170 15.84 23.80 -0.10
CA LEU A 170 14.40 23.87 -0.35
C LEU A 170 13.73 22.53 -0.08
N PRO A 171 12.56 22.50 0.57
CA PRO A 171 11.81 21.27 0.79
C PRO A 171 11.33 20.64 -0.51
N ALA A 172 11.11 19.32 -0.50
CA ALA A 172 10.54 18.61 -1.64
C ALA A 172 9.03 18.86 -1.84
N PRO A 173 8.18 18.83 -0.80
CA PRO A 173 6.72 18.94 -0.96
C PRO A 173 6.29 20.31 -1.48
N ASN A 174 5.47 20.35 -2.52
CA ASN A 174 5.00 21.58 -3.14
C ASN A 174 4.28 22.54 -2.18
N TRP A 175 3.49 22.01 -1.24
CA TRP A 175 2.78 22.85 -0.26
C TRP A 175 3.73 23.60 0.69
N LEU A 176 4.94 23.07 0.92
CA LEU A 176 6.00 23.81 1.63
C LEU A 176 6.70 24.82 0.71
N MET A 177 6.74 24.53 -0.60
CA MET A 177 7.36 25.40 -1.60
C MET A 177 6.59 26.69 -1.86
N GLU A 178 5.31 26.79 -1.49
CA GLU A 178 4.52 28.03 -1.58
C GLU A 178 5.18 29.20 -0.85
N LYS A 179 5.98 28.92 0.17
CA LYS A 179 6.80 29.90 0.88
C LYS A 179 8.04 30.35 0.09
N TYR A 180 8.36 29.67 -1.00
CA TYR A 180 9.56 29.87 -1.81
C TYR A 180 9.19 30.03 -3.30
N PRO A 181 8.51 31.11 -3.69
CA PRO A 181 7.95 31.26 -5.04
C PRO A 181 9.00 31.22 -6.16
N LYS A 182 10.22 31.70 -5.92
CA LYS A 182 11.32 31.63 -6.89
C LYS A 182 11.73 30.17 -7.14
N GLY A 183 11.92 29.40 -6.08
CA GLY A 183 12.27 27.97 -6.21
C GLY A 183 11.15 27.16 -6.88
N LEU A 184 9.89 27.45 -6.54
CA LEU A 184 8.74 26.81 -7.18
C LEU A 184 8.71 27.11 -8.70
N ALA A 185 8.94 28.37 -9.08
CA ALA A 185 9.02 28.78 -10.49
C ALA A 185 10.21 28.13 -11.22
N ALA A 186 11.38 28.04 -10.54
CA ALA A 186 12.57 27.41 -11.11
C ALA A 186 12.39 25.90 -11.36
N ARG A 187 11.57 25.20 -10.55
CA ARG A 187 11.24 23.78 -10.74
C ARG A 187 10.21 23.55 -11.84
N ALA A 188 9.32 24.49 -12.10
CA ALA A 188 8.21 24.31 -13.02
C ALA A 188 8.67 24.28 -14.49
N ARG A 189 8.34 23.21 -15.20
CA ARG A 189 8.53 23.06 -16.65
C ARG A 189 7.20 22.69 -17.29
N THR A 190 6.90 23.35 -18.41
CA THR A 190 5.62 23.16 -19.08
C THR A 190 5.76 23.07 -20.60
N LEU A 191 4.90 22.26 -21.21
CA LEU A 191 4.51 22.33 -22.62
C LEU A 191 3.04 22.73 -22.63
N ALA A 192 2.71 23.91 -23.12
CA ALA A 192 1.36 24.45 -23.07
C ALA A 192 0.71 24.53 -24.45
N ASN A 193 -0.54 24.03 -24.54
CA ASN A 193 -1.37 24.13 -25.75
C ASN A 193 -0.69 23.64 -27.04
N VAL A 194 0.01 22.50 -26.95
CA VAL A 194 0.65 21.86 -28.10
C VAL A 194 -0.43 21.25 -28.99
N ALA A 195 -0.61 21.80 -30.18
CA ALA A 195 -1.60 21.32 -31.14
C ALA A 195 -1.22 19.93 -31.67
N ILE A 196 -2.16 19.00 -31.70
CA ILE A 196 -2.00 17.67 -32.31
C ILE A 196 -2.60 17.76 -33.74
N PRO A 197 -1.78 17.68 -34.81
CA PRO A 197 -2.28 17.72 -36.17
C PRO A 197 -3.15 16.50 -36.50
N ALA A 198 -4.25 16.71 -37.24
CA ALA A 198 -5.15 15.64 -37.65
C ALA A 198 -4.46 14.50 -38.42
N LYS A 199 -3.36 14.78 -39.13
CA LYS A 199 -2.55 13.77 -39.84
C LYS A 199 -1.91 12.74 -38.96
N LEU A 200 -1.75 13.02 -37.66
CA LEU A 200 -1.24 12.06 -36.67
C LEU A 200 -2.34 11.17 -36.09
N LEU A 201 -3.61 11.52 -36.32
CA LEU A 201 -4.75 10.76 -35.82
C LEU A 201 -5.16 9.68 -36.81
N ARG A 202 -5.71 8.59 -36.29
CA ARG A 202 -6.30 7.51 -37.07
C ARG A 202 -7.70 7.19 -36.55
N LYS A 203 -8.56 6.66 -37.38
CA LYS A 203 -9.86 6.14 -36.94
C LYS A 203 -9.64 4.95 -36.02
N GLY A 204 -10.37 4.89 -34.90
CA GLY A 204 -10.24 3.90 -33.84
C GLY A 204 -9.31 4.38 -32.71
N VAL A 205 -8.66 3.44 -32.04
CA VAL A 205 -7.82 3.72 -30.87
C VAL A 205 -6.54 4.45 -31.26
N ASN A 206 -6.30 5.59 -30.62
CA ASN A 206 -5.07 6.37 -30.70
C ASN A 206 -4.33 6.30 -29.38
N VAL A 207 -3.00 6.39 -29.43
CA VAL A 207 -2.10 6.33 -28.27
C VAL A 207 -1.38 7.65 -28.13
N LEU A 208 -1.52 8.27 -26.95
CA LEU A 208 -0.66 9.34 -26.48
C LEU A 208 0.41 8.69 -25.60
N ALA A 209 1.69 8.85 -25.98
CA ALA A 209 2.81 8.37 -25.20
C ALA A 209 3.69 9.55 -24.76
N ILE A 210 4.11 9.53 -23.49
CA ILE A 210 4.91 10.59 -22.87
C ILE A 210 6.13 9.95 -22.21
N GLU A 211 7.30 10.46 -22.55
CA GLU A 211 8.55 10.11 -21.91
C GLU A 211 9.02 11.28 -21.06
N ILE A 212 9.31 11.05 -19.79
CA ILE A 212 9.97 12.01 -18.90
C ILE A 212 11.36 11.50 -18.60
N VAL A 213 12.37 12.32 -18.87
CA VAL A 213 13.79 12.04 -18.62
C VAL A 213 14.26 12.90 -17.45
N ARG A 214 14.95 12.31 -16.48
CA ARG A 214 15.45 13.05 -15.32
C ARG A 214 16.44 14.14 -15.70
N SER A 215 16.46 15.24 -14.93
CA SER A 215 17.56 16.19 -14.90
C SER A 215 18.64 15.74 -13.91
N PRO A 216 19.92 16.06 -14.17
CA PRO A 216 20.96 15.88 -13.16
C PRO A 216 20.73 16.81 -11.97
N TYR A 217 21.17 16.39 -10.79
CA TYR A 217 21.25 17.27 -9.64
C TYR A 217 22.34 18.32 -9.85
N HIS A 218 22.12 19.53 -9.33
CA HIS A 218 23.05 20.64 -9.47
C HIS A 218 24.20 20.52 -8.45
N LYS A 219 25.40 21.00 -8.80
CA LYS A 219 26.60 21.00 -7.95
C LYS A 219 26.41 21.67 -6.59
N ILE A 220 25.41 22.55 -6.44
CA ILE A 220 25.08 23.19 -5.16
C ILE A 220 24.80 22.15 -4.06
N LEU A 221 24.35 20.92 -4.41
CA LEU A 221 24.19 19.85 -3.44
C LEU A 221 25.55 19.38 -2.89
N ASP A 222 26.60 19.41 -3.70
CA ASP A 222 27.96 19.09 -3.25
C ASP A 222 28.52 20.17 -2.32
N GLU A 223 28.26 21.42 -2.61
CA GLU A 223 28.60 22.56 -1.74
C GLU A 223 27.81 22.52 -0.41
N LYS A 224 26.61 21.93 -0.42
CA LYS A 224 25.70 21.80 0.72
C LYS A 224 25.68 20.39 1.31
N LYS A 225 26.74 19.60 1.17
CA LYS A 225 26.85 18.26 1.77
C LYS A 225 26.43 18.25 3.25
N ASN A 226 25.73 17.18 3.63
CA ASN A 226 25.20 16.98 4.98
C ASN A 226 24.18 18.04 5.46
N GLN A 227 23.63 18.83 4.53
CA GLN A 227 22.52 19.74 4.78
C GLN A 227 21.30 19.24 4.02
N ALA A 228 20.15 19.19 4.68
CA ALA A 228 18.87 18.85 4.08
C ALA A 228 17.77 19.69 4.73
N ALA A 229 16.69 19.92 3.99
CA ALA A 229 15.48 20.55 4.52
C ALA A 229 14.83 19.66 5.61
N ASP A 230 14.90 18.33 5.44
CA ASP A 230 14.59 17.32 6.46
C ASP A 230 15.82 16.44 6.74
N LYS A 231 16.33 16.50 7.97
CA LYS A 231 17.51 15.73 8.40
C LYS A 231 17.32 14.20 8.31
N LYS A 232 16.08 13.70 8.39
CA LYS A 232 15.80 12.27 8.26
C LYS A 232 16.14 11.75 6.86
N GLU A 233 16.04 12.60 5.85
CA GLU A 233 16.30 12.22 4.45
C GLU A 233 17.73 11.72 4.25
N LEU A 234 18.73 12.40 4.79
CA LEU A 234 20.14 11.99 4.69
C LEU A 234 20.38 10.64 5.37
N ALA A 235 19.81 10.45 6.56
CA ALA A 235 19.96 9.20 7.31
C ALA A 235 19.29 8.02 6.60
N THR A 236 18.10 8.23 6.05
CA THR A 236 17.33 7.18 5.38
C THR A 236 18.02 6.64 4.13
N ARG A 237 18.70 7.52 3.38
CA ARG A 237 19.39 7.13 2.14
C ARG A 237 20.87 6.83 2.33
N ASN A 238 21.40 7.07 3.51
CA ASN A 238 22.82 6.96 3.81
C ASN A 238 23.70 7.67 2.74
N CYS A 239 23.31 8.91 2.40
CA CYS A 239 23.87 9.72 1.34
C CYS A 239 24.07 11.16 1.85
N PRO A 240 25.19 11.84 1.51
CA PRO A 240 25.46 13.19 1.98
C PRO A 240 24.65 14.27 1.27
N TYR A 241 23.89 13.94 0.24
CA TYR A 241 23.13 14.88 -0.57
C TYR A 241 21.64 14.84 -0.24
N ASP A 242 20.98 16.00 -0.23
CA ASP A 242 19.52 16.08 -0.17
C ASP A 242 18.92 15.70 -1.53
N LEU A 243 18.42 14.47 -1.64
CA LEU A 243 17.77 13.93 -2.82
C LEU A 243 16.24 13.84 -2.65
N SER A 244 15.67 14.59 -1.74
CA SER A 244 14.23 14.55 -1.44
C SER A 244 13.36 15.02 -2.61
N TRP A 245 13.84 15.95 -3.43
CA TRP A 245 13.14 16.39 -4.62
C TRP A 245 13.49 15.53 -5.83
N ASN A 246 12.49 14.83 -6.39
CA ASN A 246 12.64 14.03 -7.60
C ASN A 246 12.66 14.92 -8.85
N THR A 247 13.72 14.80 -9.69
CA THR A 247 13.89 15.55 -10.95
C THR A 247 13.33 14.81 -12.17
N CYS A 248 12.49 13.79 -11.98
CA CYS A 248 11.80 13.03 -13.03
C CYS A 248 10.35 12.77 -12.58
N GLU A 249 9.41 13.59 -12.99
CA GLU A 249 8.01 13.45 -12.57
C GLU A 249 7.06 14.11 -13.57
N LEU A 250 5.95 13.44 -13.92
CA LEU A 250 4.81 14.09 -14.60
C LEU A 250 3.87 14.64 -13.53
N ARG A 251 3.70 15.97 -13.51
CA ARG A 251 2.87 16.68 -12.53
C ARG A 251 1.42 16.82 -12.97
N ARG A 252 1.22 17.14 -14.24
CA ARG A 252 -0.10 17.32 -14.82
C ARG A 252 -0.07 17.02 -16.30
N VAL A 253 -1.13 16.41 -16.79
CA VAL A 253 -1.40 16.24 -18.22
C VAL A 253 -2.86 16.53 -18.50
N GLN A 254 -3.13 17.24 -19.58
CA GLN A 254 -4.47 17.47 -20.12
C GLN A 254 -4.44 17.42 -21.64
N LEU A 255 -5.29 16.60 -22.22
CA LEU A 255 -5.61 16.58 -23.64
C LEU A 255 -7.04 17.07 -23.80
N THR A 256 -7.23 18.17 -24.50
CA THR A 256 -8.52 18.84 -24.71
C THR A 256 -8.81 19.05 -26.18
N ALA A 257 -10.08 19.10 -26.55
CA ALA A 257 -10.53 19.44 -27.91
C ALA A 257 -11.63 20.50 -27.85
N ALA A 258 -11.94 21.17 -28.99
CA ALA A 258 -13.00 22.14 -29.05
C ALA A 258 -14.40 21.58 -28.76
N GLY A 259 -14.59 20.29 -29.01
CA GLY A 259 -15.85 19.57 -28.76
C GLY A 259 -15.61 18.06 -28.74
N THR A 260 -16.67 17.27 -28.76
CA THR A 260 -16.63 15.79 -28.76
C THR A 260 -16.81 15.21 -30.17
N GLU A 261 -16.96 16.02 -31.19
CA GLU A 261 -17.14 15.60 -32.58
C GLU A 261 -15.91 14.82 -33.05
N GLY A 262 -16.13 13.59 -33.53
CA GLY A 262 -15.05 12.72 -33.97
C GLY A 262 -14.20 12.11 -32.86
N LEU A 263 -14.53 12.32 -31.56
CA LEU A 263 -13.78 11.86 -30.42
C LEU A 263 -14.65 11.13 -29.38
N VAL A 264 -14.06 10.16 -28.71
CA VAL A 264 -14.60 9.58 -27.47
C VAL A 264 -13.60 9.82 -26.34
N SER A 265 -14.02 10.57 -25.34
CA SER A 265 -13.22 10.87 -24.15
C SER A 265 -12.92 9.61 -23.34
N ASN A 266 -11.71 9.51 -22.82
CA ASN A 266 -11.28 8.48 -21.86
C ASN A 266 -10.78 9.11 -20.54
N ALA A 267 -11.23 10.32 -20.22
CA ALA A 267 -10.90 11.05 -19.00
C ALA A 267 -11.89 10.78 -17.85
N SER A 268 -12.91 9.98 -18.07
CA SER A 268 -13.97 9.73 -17.08
C SER A 268 -14.52 8.31 -17.19
N ARG A 269 -15.08 7.85 -16.08
CA ARG A 269 -15.72 6.53 -15.95
C ARG A 269 -16.79 6.34 -17.05
N PRO A 270 -16.78 5.22 -17.77
CA PRO A 270 -17.87 4.83 -18.70
C PRO A 270 -19.22 4.68 -18.01
N LYS A 271 -20.29 4.72 -18.79
CA LYS A 271 -21.67 4.68 -18.27
C LYS A 271 -22.13 3.26 -17.91
N GLU A 272 -21.53 2.24 -18.54
CA GLU A 272 -21.87 0.84 -18.38
C GLU A 272 -21.05 0.19 -17.26
N LEU A 273 -21.50 -0.97 -16.76
CA LEU A 273 -20.70 -1.85 -15.91
C LEU A 273 -19.46 -2.29 -16.70
N GLN A 274 -18.30 -2.15 -16.08
CA GLN A 274 -17.02 -2.50 -16.68
C GLN A 274 -16.28 -3.56 -15.87
N ALA A 275 -15.40 -4.30 -16.55
CA ALA A 275 -14.36 -5.10 -15.92
C ALA A 275 -13.01 -4.73 -16.54
N TRP A 276 -11.94 -4.71 -15.73
CA TRP A 276 -10.57 -4.50 -16.19
C TRP A 276 -9.57 -5.28 -15.37
N ASN A 277 -8.42 -5.61 -15.97
CA ASN A 277 -7.34 -6.32 -15.30
C ASN A 277 -6.58 -5.38 -14.35
N SER A 278 -6.26 -5.90 -13.17
CA SER A 278 -5.35 -5.29 -12.22
C SER A 278 -4.42 -6.37 -11.66
N ASP A 279 -3.16 -6.03 -11.41
CA ASP A 279 -2.19 -6.94 -10.80
C ASP A 279 -2.43 -7.08 -9.29
N ILE A 280 -2.14 -8.24 -8.72
CA ILE A 280 -2.30 -8.49 -7.28
C ILE A 280 -1.41 -7.61 -6.42
N LEU A 281 -0.29 -7.11 -6.96
CA LEU A 281 0.63 -6.20 -6.28
C LEU A 281 0.28 -4.71 -6.49
N THR A 282 -0.71 -4.41 -7.34
CA THR A 282 -1.15 -3.04 -7.59
C THR A 282 -2.36 -2.72 -6.70
N PRO A 283 -2.31 -1.68 -5.87
CA PRO A 283 -3.50 -1.24 -5.14
C PRO A 283 -4.58 -0.74 -6.11
N ASP A 284 -5.84 -0.96 -5.78
CA ASP A 284 -7.00 -0.42 -6.49
C ASP A 284 -7.70 0.59 -5.59
N TYR A 285 -8.22 1.65 -6.18
CA TYR A 285 -8.84 2.76 -5.46
C TYR A 285 -10.29 2.99 -5.89
N THR A 286 -11.07 3.57 -5.02
CA THR A 286 -12.47 3.94 -5.31
C THR A 286 -12.61 4.89 -6.49
N SER A 287 -11.56 5.61 -6.86
CA SER A 287 -11.50 6.52 -8.01
C SER A 287 -11.20 5.82 -9.35
N ASP A 288 -10.74 4.56 -9.35
CA ASP A 288 -10.35 3.86 -10.56
C ASP A 288 -11.54 3.55 -11.46
N PHE A 289 -11.27 3.47 -12.76
CA PHE A 289 -12.25 3.06 -13.78
C PHE A 289 -11.57 2.34 -14.95
N GLY A 290 -12.34 1.58 -15.72
CA GLY A 290 -11.84 0.84 -16.87
C GLY A 290 -11.48 1.76 -18.04
N ASP A 291 -10.43 1.42 -18.78
CA ASP A 291 -10.10 2.05 -20.06
C ASP A 291 -11.08 1.58 -21.14
N ARG A 292 -11.79 2.50 -21.77
CA ARG A 292 -12.73 2.19 -22.87
C ARG A 292 -12.06 1.54 -24.07
N CYS A 293 -10.78 1.84 -24.24
CA CYS A 293 -9.98 1.35 -25.36
C CYS A 293 -9.30 0.00 -25.07
N GLU A 294 -9.49 -0.59 -23.87
CA GLU A 294 -8.96 -1.89 -23.51
C GLU A 294 -10.08 -2.94 -23.38
N THR A 295 -9.87 -4.09 -23.99
CA THR A 295 -10.69 -5.28 -23.72
C THR A 295 -10.08 -6.05 -22.56
N PRO A 296 -10.87 -6.57 -21.60
CA PRO A 296 -10.33 -7.42 -20.55
C PRO A 296 -9.56 -8.61 -21.12
N ARG A 297 -8.34 -8.78 -20.65
CA ARG A 297 -7.47 -9.92 -20.97
C ARG A 297 -7.78 -11.08 -20.03
N PRO A 298 -7.36 -12.31 -20.34
CA PRO A 298 -7.44 -13.40 -19.38
C PRO A 298 -6.84 -13.02 -18.03
N VAL A 299 -7.47 -13.46 -16.93
CA VAL A 299 -6.82 -13.43 -15.61
C VAL A 299 -5.78 -14.55 -15.61
N GLU A 300 -4.52 -14.18 -15.55
CA GLU A 300 -3.41 -15.12 -15.57
C GLU A 300 -3.04 -15.52 -14.14
N LEU A 301 -3.02 -16.83 -13.88
CA LEU A 301 -2.56 -17.43 -12.65
C LEU A 301 -1.42 -18.40 -12.97
N LYS A 302 -0.32 -18.35 -12.21
CA LYS A 302 0.82 -19.24 -12.41
C LYS A 302 1.42 -19.69 -11.08
N GLY A 303 1.57 -20.99 -10.90
CA GLY A 303 2.16 -21.51 -9.67
C GLY A 303 2.26 -23.03 -9.63
N PRO A 304 2.76 -23.57 -8.51
CA PRO A 304 2.94 -25.00 -8.31
C PRO A 304 1.65 -25.73 -7.97
N GLY A 305 1.64 -27.06 -8.17
CA GLY A 305 0.66 -27.94 -7.53
C GLY A 305 0.70 -27.78 -6.01
N ASN A 306 -0.42 -28.02 -5.33
CA ASN A 306 -0.60 -27.83 -3.89
C ASN A 306 -0.38 -26.38 -3.40
N GLY A 307 -0.19 -25.42 -4.30
CA GLY A 307 0.00 -24.00 -3.98
C GLY A 307 -1.30 -23.21 -3.93
N TYR A 308 -1.25 -22.02 -3.33
CA TYR A 308 -2.24 -20.98 -3.48
C TYR A 308 -1.79 -19.98 -4.53
N ILE A 309 -2.62 -19.72 -5.51
CA ILE A 309 -2.29 -18.85 -6.64
C ILE A 309 -3.43 -17.84 -6.79
N SER A 310 -3.10 -16.56 -6.74
CA SER A 310 -4.11 -15.50 -6.82
C SER A 310 -3.97 -14.68 -8.09
N GLY A 311 -5.11 -14.21 -8.58
CA GLY A 311 -5.24 -13.20 -9.64
C GLY A 311 -6.42 -12.30 -9.35
N LYS A 312 -6.53 -11.20 -10.07
CA LYS A 312 -7.50 -10.15 -9.78
C LYS A 312 -8.13 -9.60 -11.05
N ILE A 313 -9.41 -9.32 -11.00
CA ILE A 313 -10.18 -8.55 -11.98
C ILE A 313 -10.99 -7.50 -11.23
N VAL A 314 -11.04 -6.27 -11.72
CA VAL A 314 -11.76 -5.18 -11.06
C VAL A 314 -13.05 -4.90 -11.81
N VAL A 315 -14.12 -4.67 -11.07
CA VAL A 315 -15.45 -4.30 -11.60
C VAL A 315 -15.77 -2.88 -11.17
N GLY A 316 -16.29 -2.07 -12.08
CA GLY A 316 -16.69 -0.70 -11.80
C GLY A 316 -17.95 -0.27 -12.52
N SER A 317 -18.69 0.66 -11.88
CA SER A 317 -19.93 1.21 -12.40
C SER A 317 -20.05 2.69 -12.00
N PRO A 318 -20.70 3.56 -12.80
CA PRO A 318 -20.98 4.95 -12.41
C PRO A 318 -22.02 5.05 -11.28
N LYS A 319 -22.74 3.99 -10.99
CA LYS A 319 -23.74 3.89 -9.92
C LYS A 319 -23.37 2.76 -8.94
N ALA A 320 -24.11 2.63 -7.86
CA ALA A 320 -23.95 1.49 -6.95
C ALA A 320 -24.09 0.15 -7.71
N ILE A 321 -23.30 -0.84 -7.31
CA ILE A 321 -23.36 -2.20 -7.88
C ILE A 321 -24.22 -3.06 -6.96
N GLU A 322 -25.43 -3.38 -7.42
CA GLU A 322 -26.42 -4.11 -6.68
C GLU A 322 -26.37 -5.61 -7.01
N GLY A 323 -26.46 -6.48 -5.99
CA GLY A 323 -26.57 -7.92 -6.16
C GLY A 323 -25.43 -8.52 -6.97
N LEU A 324 -24.21 -8.04 -6.77
CA LEU A 324 -23.00 -8.54 -7.44
C LEU A 324 -22.82 -10.02 -7.12
N LYS A 325 -22.70 -10.83 -8.17
CA LYS A 325 -22.40 -12.26 -8.07
C LYS A 325 -21.29 -12.60 -9.05
N VAL A 326 -20.24 -13.24 -8.55
CA VAL A 326 -19.12 -13.68 -9.38
C VAL A 326 -18.93 -15.18 -9.22
N THR A 327 -18.88 -15.88 -10.34
CA THR A 327 -18.72 -17.34 -10.38
C THR A 327 -17.55 -17.71 -11.29
N CYS A 328 -16.68 -18.58 -10.80
CA CYS A 328 -15.64 -19.20 -11.63
C CYS A 328 -16.13 -20.58 -12.07
N GLY A 329 -15.98 -20.88 -13.35
CA GLY A 329 -16.24 -22.23 -13.86
C GLY A 329 -15.07 -23.20 -13.60
N ASP A 330 -15.26 -24.47 -13.93
CA ASP A 330 -14.17 -25.45 -13.92
C ASP A 330 -13.05 -25.02 -14.86
N LEU A 331 -11.81 -25.32 -14.45
CA LEU A 331 -10.61 -25.05 -15.24
C LEU A 331 -10.18 -26.35 -15.93
N LYS A 332 -9.99 -26.33 -17.25
CA LYS A 332 -9.80 -27.54 -18.06
C LYS A 332 -8.49 -27.53 -18.86
N GLN A 333 -7.84 -28.70 -18.91
CA GLN A 333 -6.68 -29.01 -19.75
C GLN A 333 -6.90 -30.38 -20.39
N GLY A 334 -7.46 -30.44 -21.60
CA GLY A 334 -7.95 -31.71 -22.19
C GLY A 334 -8.96 -32.37 -21.26
N ASP A 335 -8.69 -33.61 -20.83
CA ASP A 335 -9.54 -34.35 -19.89
C ASP A 335 -9.28 -34.03 -18.42
N ALA A 336 -8.22 -33.32 -18.12
CA ALA A 336 -7.89 -32.90 -16.74
C ALA A 336 -8.76 -31.70 -16.34
N VAL A 337 -9.32 -31.75 -15.13
CA VAL A 337 -10.21 -30.74 -14.60
C VAL A 337 -9.75 -30.33 -13.21
N ILE A 338 -9.65 -29.04 -12.99
CA ILE A 338 -9.61 -28.45 -11.64
C ILE A 338 -11.00 -27.90 -11.36
N PRO A 339 -11.73 -28.46 -10.39
CA PRO A 339 -13.11 -28.04 -10.09
C PRO A 339 -13.21 -26.58 -9.67
N ALA A 340 -14.30 -25.92 -10.00
CA ALA A 340 -14.61 -24.55 -9.59
C ALA A 340 -14.51 -24.34 -8.06
N ALA A 341 -14.82 -25.35 -7.27
CA ALA A 341 -14.72 -25.34 -5.80
C ALA A 341 -13.28 -25.09 -5.28
N ASN A 342 -12.26 -25.31 -6.11
CA ASN A 342 -10.88 -24.98 -5.78
C ASN A 342 -10.56 -23.49 -5.93
N VAL A 343 -11.46 -22.70 -6.52
CA VAL A 343 -11.29 -21.24 -6.71
C VAL A 343 -12.16 -20.50 -5.70
N ARG A 344 -11.51 -19.82 -4.76
CA ARG A 344 -12.17 -18.94 -3.81
C ARG A 344 -12.30 -17.55 -4.42
N VAL A 345 -13.52 -17.00 -4.44
CA VAL A 345 -13.80 -15.63 -4.91
C VAL A 345 -14.00 -14.73 -3.71
N ARG A 346 -13.30 -13.59 -3.69
CA ARG A 346 -13.42 -12.58 -2.63
C ARG A 346 -13.60 -11.21 -3.24
N TYR A 347 -14.15 -10.29 -2.44
CA TYR A 347 -14.57 -8.95 -2.85
C TYR A 347 -13.85 -7.92 -1.99
N ALA A 348 -13.05 -7.06 -2.62
CA ALA A 348 -12.30 -6.05 -1.88
C ALA A 348 -13.15 -4.82 -1.58
N VAL A 349 -13.04 -4.34 -0.35
CA VAL A 349 -13.69 -3.13 0.19
C VAL A 349 -12.68 -2.26 0.90
N PRO A 350 -12.98 -0.95 1.14
CA PRO A 350 -12.11 -0.11 1.93
C PRO A 350 -12.00 -0.57 3.38
N PHE A 351 -10.82 -0.52 3.96
CA PHE A 351 -10.58 -0.75 5.40
C PHE A 351 -10.29 0.55 6.17
N GLY A 352 -10.47 1.70 5.57
CA GLY A 352 -10.31 2.99 6.24
C GLY A 352 -9.08 3.79 5.81
N HIS A 353 -8.24 3.26 4.95
CA HIS A 353 -7.14 4.02 4.36
C HIS A 353 -7.61 4.89 3.20
N THR A 354 -7.16 6.13 3.18
CA THR A 354 -7.27 7.00 2.01
C THR A 354 -5.94 6.99 1.24
N ALA A 355 -6.01 7.23 -0.07
CA ALA A 355 -4.80 7.31 -0.88
C ALA A 355 -3.86 8.38 -0.31
N SER A 356 -2.62 8.00 -0.01
CA SER A 356 -1.58 8.90 0.49
C SER A 356 -1.21 9.99 -0.53
N ASN A 357 -1.55 9.79 -1.80
CA ASN A 357 -1.33 10.71 -2.90
C ASN A 357 -2.66 11.08 -3.57
N SER A 358 -3.43 11.94 -2.93
CA SER A 358 -4.72 12.41 -3.42
C SER A 358 -4.68 13.03 -4.83
N ASP A 359 -3.54 13.60 -5.22
CA ASP A 359 -3.35 14.17 -6.56
C ASP A 359 -3.27 13.11 -7.66
N ALA A 360 -2.80 11.90 -7.34
CA ALA A 360 -2.70 10.81 -8.30
C ALA A 360 -3.99 10.00 -8.43
N TYR A 361 -4.77 9.89 -7.34
CA TYR A 361 -5.94 9.00 -7.25
C TYR A 361 -7.27 9.74 -7.01
N GLY A 362 -7.22 11.07 -6.90
CA GLY A 362 -8.37 11.90 -6.55
C GLY A 362 -8.52 12.09 -5.03
N ASN A 363 -9.06 13.24 -4.64
CA ASN A 363 -9.27 13.59 -3.24
C ASN A 363 -10.19 12.56 -2.56
N ASN A 364 -9.78 12.06 -1.39
CA ASN A 364 -10.52 11.08 -0.60
C ASN A 364 -10.77 9.72 -1.29
N ALA A 365 -9.96 9.34 -2.28
CA ALA A 365 -9.99 7.98 -2.80
C ALA A 365 -9.54 7.01 -1.72
N ALA A 366 -10.32 5.97 -1.46
CA ALA A 366 -9.97 4.92 -0.52
C ALA A 366 -9.32 3.75 -1.26
N GLU A 367 -8.30 3.15 -0.64
CA GLU A 367 -7.71 1.90 -1.08
C GLU A 367 -8.66 0.73 -0.77
N LEU A 368 -8.77 -0.22 -1.71
CA LEU A 368 -9.66 -1.37 -1.64
C LEU A 368 -8.82 -2.60 -1.26
N ASP A 369 -8.59 -2.78 0.04
CA ASP A 369 -7.58 -3.68 0.61
C ASP A 369 -8.12 -4.78 1.55
N SER A 370 -9.40 -4.71 1.94
CA SER A 370 -10.04 -5.73 2.78
C SER A 370 -10.90 -6.69 1.97
N LEU A 371 -10.63 -8.00 2.10
CA LEU A 371 -11.27 -9.04 1.30
C LEU A 371 -12.44 -9.70 2.04
N LEU A 372 -13.66 -9.50 1.55
CA LEU A 372 -14.87 -10.18 2.03
C LEU A 372 -15.03 -11.54 1.35
N GLU A 373 -15.44 -12.56 2.11
CA GLU A 373 -15.78 -13.90 1.59
C GLU A 373 -17.13 -13.92 0.84
N THR A 374 -18.02 -12.97 1.16
CA THR A 374 -19.31 -12.81 0.52
C THR A 374 -19.50 -11.37 0.05
N PRO A 375 -20.13 -11.13 -1.11
CA PRO A 375 -20.37 -9.78 -1.59
C PRO A 375 -21.34 -9.04 -0.68
N LEU A 376 -21.19 -7.72 -0.61
CA LEU A 376 -22.23 -6.86 -0.04
C LEU A 376 -23.50 -6.92 -0.91
N ALA A 377 -24.66 -6.70 -0.30
CA ALA A 377 -25.93 -6.58 -1.04
C ALA A 377 -25.87 -5.41 -2.06
N SER A 378 -25.15 -4.35 -1.70
CA SER A 378 -24.87 -3.19 -2.55
C SER A 378 -23.47 -2.68 -2.27
N PHE A 379 -22.67 -2.42 -3.30
CA PHE A 379 -21.43 -1.70 -3.23
C PHE A 379 -21.70 -0.24 -3.60
N PRO A 380 -21.54 0.71 -2.66
CA PRO A 380 -21.98 2.07 -2.87
C PRO A 380 -21.12 2.82 -3.90
N ALA A 381 -21.75 3.71 -4.67
CA ALA A 381 -21.02 4.72 -5.42
C ALA A 381 -20.43 5.75 -4.45
N THR A 382 -19.15 6.09 -4.64
CA THR A 382 -18.47 7.10 -3.82
C THR A 382 -18.38 8.45 -4.55
N PRO A 383 -18.49 9.60 -3.84
CA PRO A 383 -18.32 10.92 -4.47
C PRO A 383 -16.96 11.10 -5.13
N ALA A 384 -15.89 10.65 -4.47
CA ALA A 384 -14.52 10.71 -4.99
C ALA A 384 -14.36 9.89 -6.28
N GLY A 385 -14.92 8.68 -6.31
CA GLY A 385 -14.86 7.77 -7.47
C GLY A 385 -15.88 8.07 -8.55
N LYS A 386 -16.87 8.93 -8.29
CA LYS A 386 -18.01 9.13 -9.20
C LYS A 386 -18.62 7.81 -9.65
N GLY A 387 -18.71 6.84 -8.73
CA GLY A 387 -19.16 5.48 -8.99
C GLY A 387 -18.66 4.47 -7.96
N ALA A 388 -18.95 3.20 -8.19
CA ALA A 388 -18.52 2.06 -7.39
C ALA A 388 -17.36 1.31 -8.07
N VAL A 389 -16.45 0.76 -7.25
CA VAL A 389 -15.33 -0.10 -7.68
C VAL A 389 -15.23 -1.28 -6.74
N VAL A 390 -15.09 -2.49 -7.28
CA VAL A 390 -14.96 -3.73 -6.52
C VAL A 390 -13.88 -4.61 -7.16
N PRO A 391 -12.68 -4.68 -6.61
CA PRO A 391 -11.71 -5.69 -7.00
C PRO A 391 -12.18 -7.08 -6.59
N ILE A 392 -12.15 -8.01 -7.54
CA ILE A 392 -12.54 -9.41 -7.37
C ILE A 392 -11.26 -10.24 -7.35
N TRP A 393 -10.98 -10.86 -6.22
CA TRP A 393 -9.83 -11.74 -6.04
C TRP A 393 -10.24 -13.19 -6.30
N LEU A 394 -9.49 -13.84 -7.18
CA LEU A 394 -9.61 -15.26 -7.49
C LEU A 394 -8.39 -15.96 -6.88
N THR A 395 -8.61 -16.78 -5.86
CA THR A 395 -7.55 -17.55 -5.22
C THR A 395 -7.77 -19.03 -5.48
N LEU A 396 -6.94 -19.62 -6.32
CA LEU A 396 -6.93 -21.03 -6.60
C LEU A 396 -6.09 -21.77 -5.56
N LYS A 397 -6.66 -22.77 -4.89
CA LYS A 397 -5.89 -23.84 -4.24
C LYS A 397 -5.66 -24.94 -5.26
N ALA A 398 -4.50 -24.98 -5.87
CA ALA A 398 -4.18 -26.00 -6.85
C ALA A 398 -4.19 -27.40 -6.21
N PRO A 399 -4.84 -28.42 -6.79
CA PRO A 399 -4.72 -29.79 -6.30
C PRO A 399 -3.27 -30.27 -6.29
N LYS A 400 -2.91 -31.11 -5.30
CA LYS A 400 -1.54 -31.63 -5.13
C LYS A 400 -1.12 -32.50 -6.32
N ASP A 401 -2.09 -33.15 -6.94
CA ASP A 401 -1.96 -34.07 -8.09
C ASP A 401 -2.38 -33.42 -9.42
N ALA A 402 -2.57 -32.10 -9.45
CA ALA A 402 -2.86 -31.39 -10.69
C ALA A 402 -1.78 -31.63 -11.73
N LYS A 403 -2.17 -32.03 -12.95
CA LYS A 403 -1.24 -32.24 -14.06
C LYS A 403 -0.58 -30.91 -14.41
N PRO A 404 0.74 -30.86 -14.62
CA PRO A 404 1.42 -29.66 -15.12
C PRO A 404 0.87 -29.21 -16.47
N GLY A 405 0.83 -27.89 -16.70
CA GLY A 405 0.43 -27.29 -17.96
C GLY A 405 -0.66 -26.23 -17.82
N LEU A 406 -1.25 -25.84 -18.93
CA LEU A 406 -2.17 -24.73 -19.03
C LEU A 406 -3.63 -25.20 -18.93
N TYR A 407 -4.31 -24.76 -17.90
CA TYR A 407 -5.77 -24.89 -17.73
C TYR A 407 -6.45 -23.59 -18.15
N THR A 408 -7.63 -23.71 -18.75
CA THR A 408 -8.45 -22.57 -19.16
C THR A 408 -9.86 -22.68 -18.61
N GLY A 409 -10.45 -21.54 -18.28
CA GLY A 409 -11.82 -21.42 -17.81
C GLY A 409 -12.30 -19.99 -17.97
N GLN A 410 -13.36 -19.65 -17.25
CA GLN A 410 -13.90 -18.29 -17.27
C GLN A 410 -14.51 -17.91 -15.94
N VAL A 411 -14.53 -16.62 -15.69
CA VAL A 411 -15.27 -15.97 -14.61
C VAL A 411 -16.46 -15.24 -15.22
N THR A 412 -17.65 -15.46 -14.64
CA THR A 412 -18.88 -14.73 -14.97
C THR A 412 -19.19 -13.74 -13.85
N ILE A 413 -19.43 -12.50 -14.23
CA ILE A 413 -19.73 -11.37 -13.34
C ILE A 413 -21.14 -10.90 -13.66
N GLU A 414 -22.04 -10.98 -12.69
CA GLU A 414 -23.43 -10.59 -12.81
C GLU A 414 -23.74 -9.50 -11.77
N ALA A 415 -24.49 -8.49 -12.17
CA ALA A 415 -25.03 -7.46 -11.26
C ALA A 415 -26.45 -7.11 -11.67
N ARG A 416 -27.28 -6.72 -10.71
CA ARG A 416 -28.70 -6.46 -10.96
C ARG A 416 -28.89 -5.32 -11.96
N GLY A 417 -29.64 -5.61 -13.03
CA GLY A 417 -29.95 -4.64 -14.08
C GLY A 417 -28.81 -4.31 -15.02
N GLU A 418 -27.72 -5.09 -14.97
CA GLU A 418 -26.57 -4.97 -15.86
C GLU A 418 -26.42 -6.22 -16.75
N LYS A 419 -25.77 -6.02 -17.90
CA LYS A 419 -25.38 -7.15 -18.76
C LYS A 419 -24.25 -7.93 -18.09
N ALA A 420 -24.38 -9.25 -18.04
CA ALA A 420 -23.32 -10.11 -17.51
C ALA A 420 -22.02 -9.96 -18.32
N LEU A 421 -20.90 -9.91 -17.61
CA LEU A 421 -19.57 -9.87 -18.19
C LEU A 421 -18.89 -11.23 -18.00
N THR A 422 -18.14 -11.65 -19.01
CA THR A 422 -17.34 -12.88 -18.94
C THR A 422 -15.88 -12.55 -19.19
N VAL A 423 -15.00 -13.03 -18.31
CA VAL A 423 -13.55 -12.83 -18.42
C VAL A 423 -12.88 -14.20 -18.44
N PRO A 424 -12.02 -14.48 -19.43
CA PRO A 424 -11.26 -15.74 -19.47
C PRO A 424 -10.30 -15.83 -18.27
N VAL A 425 -10.05 -17.06 -17.81
CA VAL A 425 -9.04 -17.38 -16.79
C VAL A 425 -8.07 -18.39 -17.38
N ARG A 426 -6.78 -18.17 -17.18
CA ARG A 426 -5.70 -19.07 -17.58
C ARG A 426 -4.85 -19.42 -16.37
N VAL A 427 -4.66 -20.70 -16.12
CA VAL A 427 -3.87 -21.19 -15.00
C VAL A 427 -2.74 -22.08 -15.52
N GLU A 428 -1.51 -21.66 -15.30
CA GLU A 428 -0.33 -22.46 -15.59
C GLU A 428 0.15 -23.18 -14.31
N ILE A 429 -0.04 -24.49 -14.26
CA ILE A 429 0.46 -25.34 -13.18
C ILE A 429 1.88 -25.78 -13.53
N ALA A 430 2.84 -25.46 -12.66
CA ALA A 430 4.25 -25.82 -12.80
C ALA A 430 4.48 -27.32 -12.67
N GLY A 431 5.64 -27.82 -13.17
CA GLY A 431 6.04 -29.23 -13.13
C GLY A 431 6.47 -29.75 -11.76
N PHE A 432 6.11 -29.03 -10.68
CA PHE A 432 6.37 -29.43 -9.29
C PHE A 432 5.22 -29.02 -8.38
N SER A 433 5.14 -29.69 -7.22
CA SER A 433 4.20 -29.35 -6.16
C SER A 433 4.92 -28.89 -4.92
N VAL A 434 4.36 -27.93 -4.19
CA VAL A 434 4.85 -27.57 -2.85
C VAL A 434 4.40 -28.60 -1.82
N PRO A 435 5.18 -28.85 -0.74
CA PRO A 435 4.75 -29.71 0.33
C PRO A 435 3.49 -29.17 1.02
N ASP A 436 2.83 -29.99 1.82
CA ASP A 436 1.78 -29.51 2.70
C ASP A 436 2.36 -28.54 3.73
N THR A 437 1.59 -27.55 4.17
CA THR A 437 2.10 -26.47 5.04
C THR A 437 2.63 -26.98 6.39
N GLN A 438 2.14 -28.13 6.86
CA GLN A 438 2.66 -28.81 8.04
C GLN A 438 4.06 -29.39 7.86
N ASP A 439 4.48 -29.65 6.61
CA ASP A 439 5.75 -30.25 6.23
C ASP A 439 6.79 -29.22 5.78
N TYR A 440 6.47 -27.93 5.90
CA TYR A 440 7.39 -26.84 5.56
C TYR A 440 8.66 -26.89 6.43
N ARG A 441 9.81 -26.72 5.81
CA ARG A 441 11.10 -26.60 6.50
C ARG A 441 11.33 -25.22 7.10
N THR A 442 10.78 -24.21 6.48
CA THR A 442 10.74 -22.82 6.98
C THR A 442 9.31 -22.52 7.42
N TRP A 443 9.15 -21.69 8.45
CA TRP A 443 7.84 -21.37 8.98
C TRP A 443 7.56 -19.89 8.79
N VAL A 444 6.31 -19.59 8.45
CA VAL A 444 5.80 -18.22 8.49
C VAL A 444 5.56 -17.86 9.95
N GLU A 445 6.11 -16.74 10.39
CA GLU A 445 5.81 -16.16 11.68
C GLU A 445 4.79 -15.04 11.50
N LEU A 446 3.62 -15.21 12.08
CA LEU A 446 2.59 -14.19 12.19
C LEU A 446 2.18 -14.04 13.64
N MET A 447 2.22 -12.82 14.14
CA MET A 447 1.73 -12.48 15.47
C MET A 447 0.24 -12.17 15.38
N GLN A 448 -0.59 -12.98 16.05
CA GLN A 448 -1.99 -12.68 16.23
C GLN A 448 -2.17 -11.75 17.44
N SER A 449 -2.98 -10.71 17.28
CA SER A 449 -3.48 -9.88 18.39
C SER A 449 -4.94 -10.20 18.66
N PRO A 450 -5.25 -11.01 19.69
CA PRO A 450 -6.63 -11.28 20.08
C PRO A 450 -7.41 -10.02 20.46
N ASP A 451 -6.75 -9.08 21.14
CA ASP A 451 -7.36 -7.80 21.55
C ASP A 451 -7.82 -6.98 20.34
N THR A 452 -7.03 -6.93 19.25
CA THR A 452 -7.44 -6.26 18.02
C THR A 452 -8.72 -6.86 17.43
N LEU A 453 -8.87 -8.19 17.42
CA LEU A 453 -10.12 -8.83 16.99
C LEU A 453 -11.30 -8.41 17.88
N ALA A 454 -11.11 -8.41 19.21
CA ALA A 454 -12.16 -8.00 20.13
C ALA A 454 -12.59 -6.55 19.91
N ILE A 455 -11.64 -5.66 19.70
CA ILE A 455 -11.85 -4.24 19.52
C ILE A 455 -12.54 -3.95 18.17
N GLU A 456 -12.00 -4.45 17.06
CA GLU A 456 -12.51 -4.17 15.71
C GLU A 456 -13.92 -4.71 15.49
N TYR A 457 -14.22 -5.86 16.08
CA TYR A 457 -15.54 -6.47 15.96
C TYR A 457 -16.47 -6.15 17.14
N ASN A 458 -16.05 -5.32 18.09
CA ASN A 458 -16.79 -4.92 19.27
C ASN A 458 -17.38 -6.12 20.03
N VAL A 459 -16.53 -7.07 20.38
CA VAL A 459 -16.89 -8.27 21.16
C VAL A 459 -16.11 -8.30 22.46
N PRO A 460 -16.68 -8.80 23.57
CA PRO A 460 -15.94 -8.93 24.82
C PRO A 460 -14.77 -9.90 24.68
N LEU A 461 -13.61 -9.55 25.28
CA LEU A 461 -12.46 -10.43 25.37
C LEU A 461 -12.86 -11.80 25.95
N TRP A 462 -12.35 -12.86 25.33
CA TRP A 462 -12.50 -14.27 25.74
C TRP A 462 -13.94 -14.79 25.74
N SER A 463 -14.91 -14.06 25.14
CA SER A 463 -16.27 -14.55 24.88
C SER A 463 -16.24 -15.69 23.85
N GLU A 464 -17.29 -16.51 23.78
CA GLU A 464 -17.38 -17.60 22.79
C GLU A 464 -17.27 -17.09 21.33
N ARG A 465 -17.87 -15.93 21.04
CA ARG A 465 -17.74 -15.28 19.73
C ARG A 465 -16.28 -14.88 19.46
N HIS A 466 -15.60 -14.32 20.46
CA HIS A 466 -14.18 -13.96 20.34
C HIS A 466 -13.30 -15.17 20.07
N TRP A 467 -13.52 -16.28 20.81
CA TRP A 467 -12.81 -17.54 20.57
C TRP A 467 -13.03 -18.10 19.17
N ALA A 468 -14.26 -17.99 18.63
CA ALA A 468 -14.53 -18.38 17.25
C ALA A 468 -13.70 -17.57 16.25
N MET A 469 -13.59 -16.24 16.43
CA MET A 469 -12.79 -15.36 15.60
C MET A 469 -11.28 -15.65 15.71
N ILE A 470 -10.79 -15.93 16.93
CA ILE A 470 -9.40 -16.37 17.16
C ILE A 470 -9.13 -17.66 16.37
N ALA A 471 -10.03 -18.63 16.45
CA ALA A 471 -9.89 -19.90 15.73
C ALA A 471 -9.89 -19.73 14.21
N ASP A 472 -10.76 -18.86 13.67
CA ASP A 472 -10.80 -18.55 12.24
C ASP A 472 -9.51 -17.88 11.78
N SER A 473 -9.02 -16.90 12.53
CA SER A 473 -7.74 -16.26 12.25
C SER A 473 -6.58 -17.27 12.25
N MET A 474 -6.52 -18.14 13.27
CA MET A 474 -5.51 -19.19 13.36
C MET A 474 -5.58 -20.20 12.20
N ARG A 475 -6.78 -20.50 11.72
CA ARG A 475 -6.95 -21.36 10.53
C ARG A 475 -6.29 -20.74 9.29
N TYR A 476 -6.49 -19.44 9.04
CA TYR A 476 -5.81 -18.74 7.94
C TYR A 476 -4.29 -18.72 8.12
N MET A 477 -3.81 -18.51 9.33
CA MET A 477 -2.37 -18.59 9.63
C MET A 477 -1.82 -19.99 9.34
N GLY A 478 -2.56 -21.04 9.70
CA GLY A 478 -2.21 -22.43 9.41
C GLY A 478 -2.16 -22.75 7.92
N GLU A 479 -3.09 -22.20 7.11
CA GLU A 479 -3.16 -22.37 5.66
C GLU A 479 -1.90 -21.87 4.93
N ILE A 480 -1.20 -20.88 5.48
CA ILE A 480 0.04 -20.33 4.92
C ILE A 480 1.32 -20.87 5.60
N GLY A 481 1.18 -21.83 6.53
CA GLY A 481 2.31 -22.51 7.16
C GLY A 481 2.83 -21.84 8.43
N SER A 482 2.06 -20.96 9.07
CA SER A 482 2.44 -20.43 10.39
C SER A 482 2.43 -21.55 11.42
N ARG A 483 3.51 -21.65 12.21
CA ARG A 483 3.72 -22.62 13.29
C ARG A 483 4.30 -21.96 14.52
N VAL A 484 4.21 -20.64 14.60
CA VAL A 484 4.69 -19.84 15.74
C VAL A 484 3.48 -19.33 16.51
N VAL A 485 3.50 -19.49 17.82
CA VAL A 485 2.43 -19.02 18.71
C VAL A 485 3.04 -18.06 19.73
N HIS A 486 2.45 -16.88 19.87
CA HIS A 486 2.88 -15.88 20.83
C HIS A 486 1.92 -15.85 22.02
N ILE A 487 2.46 -15.95 23.22
CA ILE A 487 1.70 -15.98 24.49
C ILE A 487 2.19 -14.85 25.38
N PRO A 488 1.47 -13.73 25.49
CA PRO A 488 1.80 -12.67 26.42
C PRO A 488 1.63 -13.13 27.87
N LEU A 489 2.75 -13.24 28.60
CA LEU A 489 2.77 -13.44 30.05
C LEU A 489 2.61 -12.13 30.81
N ILE A 490 2.81 -11.00 30.14
CA ILE A 490 2.61 -9.64 30.66
C ILE A 490 1.56 -8.91 29.84
N ALA A 491 0.96 -7.92 30.42
CA ALA A 491 -0.02 -7.04 29.75
C ALA A 491 0.65 -5.84 29.08
N GLN A 492 -0.07 -5.15 28.21
CA GLN A 492 0.34 -3.90 27.58
C GLN A 492 1.60 -4.01 26.70
N THR A 493 1.78 -5.14 26.04
CA THR A 493 2.88 -5.32 25.07
C THR A 493 2.59 -4.61 23.75
N ASN A 494 3.53 -4.59 22.83
CA ASN A 494 3.34 -4.04 21.47
C ASN A 494 2.28 -4.78 20.64
N SER A 495 1.87 -5.96 21.06
CA SER A 495 0.72 -6.64 20.44
C SER A 495 -0.64 -6.06 20.87
N GLY A 496 -0.66 -5.01 21.69
CA GLY A 496 -1.88 -4.28 22.08
C GLY A 496 -2.75 -5.03 23.10
N ASN A 497 -2.20 -6.03 23.81
CA ASN A 497 -2.97 -6.82 24.74
C ASN A 497 -3.26 -6.08 26.05
N GLU A 498 -4.54 -6.02 26.41
CA GLU A 498 -5.00 -5.46 27.68
C GLU A 498 -4.72 -6.42 28.85
N GLN A 499 -4.83 -7.72 28.62
CA GLN A 499 -4.65 -8.76 29.62
C GLN A 499 -3.45 -9.66 29.29
N SER A 500 -2.77 -10.16 30.34
CA SER A 500 -1.87 -11.30 30.21
C SER A 500 -2.68 -12.62 30.06
N MET A 501 -2.16 -13.59 29.28
CA MET A 501 -2.86 -14.87 29.09
C MET A 501 -2.75 -15.81 30.28
N VAL A 502 -1.83 -15.52 31.22
CA VAL A 502 -1.78 -16.15 32.56
C VAL A 502 -2.21 -15.11 33.57
N ARG A 503 -3.17 -15.46 34.44
CA ARG A 503 -3.68 -14.59 35.49
C ARG A 503 -3.04 -14.92 36.81
N PHE A 504 -2.72 -13.91 37.59
CA PHE A 504 -2.03 -14.01 38.87
C PHE A 504 -3.04 -13.96 40.02
N ILE A 505 -2.99 -14.92 40.94
CA ILE A 505 -3.86 -15.03 42.10
C ILE A 505 -3.00 -14.81 43.32
N LYS A 506 -3.07 -13.61 43.93
CA LYS A 506 -2.29 -13.32 45.15
C LYS A 506 -2.89 -14.03 46.34
N LYS A 507 -2.06 -14.78 47.07
CA LYS A 507 -2.45 -15.49 48.31
C LYS A 507 -2.27 -14.60 49.56
N PRO A 508 -2.91 -14.94 50.67
CA PRO A 508 -2.75 -14.20 51.93
C PRO A 508 -1.32 -14.11 52.44
N ASP A 509 -0.49 -15.11 52.15
CA ASP A 509 0.94 -15.14 52.51
C ASP A 509 1.83 -14.29 51.60
N GLY A 510 1.26 -13.64 50.61
CA GLY A 510 1.96 -12.78 49.64
C GLY A 510 2.52 -13.53 48.45
N THR A 511 2.45 -14.86 48.40
CA THR A 511 2.82 -15.64 47.20
C THR A 511 1.72 -15.64 46.16
N TYR A 512 1.97 -16.24 44.99
CA TYR A 512 1.02 -16.27 43.87
C TYR A 512 0.70 -17.70 43.44
N ASP A 513 -0.57 -17.92 43.11
CA ASP A 513 -1.01 -19.01 42.25
C ASP A 513 -1.27 -18.44 40.85
N TYR A 514 -1.44 -19.32 39.85
CA TYR A 514 -1.56 -18.92 38.44
C TYR A 514 -2.73 -19.64 37.76
N ASP A 515 -3.60 -18.87 37.12
CA ASP A 515 -4.65 -19.39 36.26
C ASP A 515 -4.18 -19.36 34.81
N PHE A 516 -3.99 -20.54 34.24
CA PHE A 516 -3.56 -20.76 32.86
C PHE A 516 -4.71 -20.98 31.87
N SER A 517 -5.96 -20.83 32.28
CA SER A 517 -7.13 -21.24 31.51
C SER A 517 -7.19 -20.57 30.12
N ILE A 518 -6.85 -19.27 30.03
CA ILE A 518 -6.82 -18.55 28.76
C ILE A 518 -5.69 -19.06 27.87
N MET A 519 -4.48 -19.21 28.42
CA MET A 519 -3.32 -19.73 27.69
C MET A 519 -3.58 -21.15 27.16
N ASP A 520 -4.12 -22.04 28.01
CA ASP A 520 -4.40 -23.41 27.63
C ASP A 520 -5.43 -23.47 26.49
N LYS A 521 -6.53 -22.71 26.58
CA LYS A 521 -7.55 -22.62 25.51
C LYS A 521 -6.99 -22.01 24.23
N TYR A 522 -6.06 -21.05 24.34
CA TYR A 522 -5.40 -20.44 23.19
C TYR A 522 -4.47 -21.45 22.49
N LEU A 523 -3.69 -22.23 23.25
CA LEU A 523 -2.86 -23.30 22.70
C LEU A 523 -3.71 -24.42 22.06
N ASP A 524 -4.83 -24.81 22.71
CA ASP A 524 -5.75 -25.80 22.14
C ASP A 524 -6.30 -25.33 20.78
N SER A 525 -6.66 -24.04 20.70
CA SER A 525 -7.12 -23.43 19.44
C SER A 525 -6.01 -23.43 18.39
N ALA A 526 -4.78 -23.09 18.77
CA ALA A 526 -3.63 -23.10 17.87
C ALA A 526 -3.32 -24.50 17.35
N GLU A 527 -3.22 -25.50 18.22
CA GLU A 527 -2.97 -26.90 17.83
C GLU A 527 -4.06 -27.43 16.88
N LYS A 528 -5.32 -27.08 17.15
CA LYS A 528 -6.47 -27.49 16.33
C LYS A 528 -6.49 -26.81 14.95
N CYS A 529 -6.20 -25.50 14.87
CA CYS A 529 -6.42 -24.68 13.68
C CYS A 529 -5.16 -24.47 12.84
N MET A 530 -3.99 -24.38 13.48
CA MET A 530 -2.70 -24.16 12.80
C MET A 530 -1.88 -25.47 12.67
N GLY A 531 -2.20 -26.47 13.46
CA GLY A 531 -1.37 -27.64 13.68
C GLY A 531 -0.34 -27.42 14.79
N ARG A 532 0.46 -28.45 15.08
CA ARG A 532 1.40 -28.45 16.21
C ARG A 532 2.40 -27.32 16.12
N PRO A 533 2.50 -26.43 17.12
CA PRO A 533 3.49 -25.35 17.14
C PRO A 533 4.93 -25.86 17.05
N LYS A 534 5.77 -25.15 16.33
CA LYS A 534 7.23 -25.36 16.26
C LYS A 534 7.98 -24.40 17.18
N PHE A 535 7.40 -23.21 17.41
CA PHE A 535 7.82 -22.26 18.42
C PHE A 535 6.62 -21.76 19.21
N THR A 536 6.79 -21.67 20.53
CA THR A 536 5.85 -21.02 21.44
C THR A 536 6.61 -19.93 22.17
N ALA A 537 6.41 -18.69 21.72
CA ALA A 537 7.10 -17.53 22.27
C ALA A 537 6.31 -16.96 23.44
N PHE A 538 6.89 -17.06 24.64
CA PHE A 538 6.33 -16.48 25.85
C PHE A 538 6.85 -15.06 26.01
N ILE A 539 5.97 -14.06 25.82
CA ILE A 539 6.33 -12.64 25.89
C ILE A 539 6.35 -12.22 27.35
N ALA A 540 7.55 -12.10 27.90
CA ALA A 540 7.78 -11.72 29.29
C ALA A 540 8.41 -10.34 29.46
N TRP A 541 8.84 -9.71 28.37
CA TRP A 541 9.48 -8.41 28.39
C TRP A 541 8.89 -7.48 27.34
N GLU A 542 8.93 -6.17 27.63
CA GLU A 542 8.49 -5.12 26.72
C GLU A 542 9.26 -3.80 26.99
N ILE A 543 9.32 -2.93 26.00
CA ILE A 543 10.09 -1.67 26.02
C ILE A 543 9.73 -0.74 27.20
N TYR A 544 8.50 -0.76 27.70
CA TYR A 544 8.11 0.07 28.85
C TYR A 544 8.80 -0.34 30.16
N LEU A 545 9.40 -1.53 30.20
CA LEU A 545 10.20 -1.99 31.35
C LEU A 545 11.56 -1.30 31.43
N ASN A 546 12.08 -0.80 30.30
CA ASN A 546 13.31 -0.04 30.29
C ASN A 546 13.20 1.22 31.16
N THR A 547 14.15 1.42 32.05
CA THR A 547 14.28 2.67 32.80
C THR A 547 14.80 3.76 31.86
N PRO A 548 14.12 4.89 31.70
CA PRO A 548 14.62 5.93 30.84
C PRO A 548 15.89 6.54 31.45
N LYS A 549 17.01 6.40 30.80
CA LYS A 549 18.22 7.22 31.07
C LYS A 549 18.07 8.65 30.51
N GLN A 550 17.03 8.90 29.70
CA GLN A 550 16.68 10.20 29.15
C GLN A 550 15.19 10.46 29.32
N GLU A 551 14.86 11.62 29.84
CA GLU A 551 13.48 12.13 29.80
C GLU A 551 13.08 12.38 28.33
N VAL A 552 12.45 11.41 27.71
CA VAL A 552 11.70 11.66 26.48
C VAL A 552 10.40 12.31 26.92
N LYS A 553 10.31 13.63 26.84
CA LYS A 553 9.04 14.33 27.03
C LYS A 553 8.11 13.96 25.87
N PHE A 554 7.17 13.07 26.13
CA PHE A 554 6.05 12.86 25.25
C PHE A 554 5.11 14.08 25.40
N THR A 555 5.22 15.04 24.52
CA THR A 555 4.26 16.13 24.40
C THR A 555 3.07 15.57 23.59
N GLY A 556 2.07 15.07 24.28
CA GLY A 556 0.93 14.34 23.74
C GLY A 556 0.06 15.08 22.72
N LYS A 557 0.60 15.47 21.61
CA LYS A 557 -0.03 15.85 20.35
C LYS A 557 1.08 15.94 19.34
N GLN A 558 1.47 14.82 18.74
CA GLN A 558 2.28 14.88 17.53
C GLN A 558 1.36 14.66 16.34
N ASP A 559 1.50 15.56 15.39
CA ASP A 559 0.83 15.64 14.10
C ASP A 559 1.04 14.37 13.27
N VAL A 560 0.30 13.32 13.58
CA VAL A 560 0.10 12.22 12.65
C VAL A 560 -1.32 12.37 12.11
N PRO A 561 -1.48 12.82 10.86
CA PRO A 561 -2.80 12.95 10.26
C PRO A 561 -3.47 11.58 10.17
N ASN A 562 -4.75 11.51 10.55
CA ASN A 562 -5.66 10.37 10.36
C ASN A 562 -5.54 9.16 11.30
N HIS A 563 -4.94 9.30 12.47
CA HIS A 563 -5.11 8.31 13.54
C HIS A 563 -6.29 8.67 14.44
N ASP A 564 -7.01 7.66 14.92
CA ASP A 564 -7.95 7.81 16.02
C ASP A 564 -7.18 8.08 17.32
N PHE A 565 -6.78 9.35 17.50
CA PHE A 565 -5.95 9.79 18.61
C PHE A 565 -6.57 9.54 19.99
N ASP A 566 -7.89 9.48 20.10
CA ASP A 566 -8.54 9.25 21.38
C ASP A 566 -8.29 7.82 21.86
N ARG A 567 -8.28 6.87 20.96
CA ARG A 567 -8.04 5.44 21.25
C ARG A 567 -6.55 5.12 21.38
N GLU A 568 -5.75 5.52 20.39
CA GLU A 568 -4.30 5.29 20.37
C GLU A 568 -3.60 6.12 21.45
N GLY A 569 -4.04 7.36 21.69
CA GLY A 569 -3.53 8.23 22.74
C GLY A 569 -3.75 7.66 24.13
N ALA A 570 -4.92 7.07 24.40
CA ALA A 570 -5.22 6.42 25.69
C ALA A 570 -4.33 5.19 25.92
N TRP A 571 -4.11 4.36 24.89
CA TRP A 571 -3.23 3.20 24.96
C TRP A 571 -1.76 3.59 25.16
N LEU A 572 -1.25 4.59 24.43
CA LEU A 572 0.10 5.12 24.60
C LEU A 572 0.28 5.74 25.99
N ALA A 573 -0.70 6.47 26.50
CA ALA A 573 -0.65 7.05 27.83
C ALA A 573 -0.59 5.97 28.91
N ALA A 574 -1.41 4.92 28.81
CA ALA A 574 -1.39 3.79 29.73
C ALA A 574 -0.02 3.09 29.77
N ARG A 575 0.58 2.85 28.59
CA ARG A 575 1.94 2.29 28.50
C ARG A 575 3.01 3.23 29.07
N TRP A 576 2.83 4.52 28.88
CA TRP A 576 3.76 5.52 29.44
C TRP A 576 3.74 5.55 30.97
N GLU A 577 2.55 5.39 31.58
CA GLU A 577 2.40 5.30 33.01
C GLU A 577 3.05 4.04 33.63
N LEU A 578 3.19 2.97 32.82
CA LEU A 578 3.87 1.74 33.25
C LEU A 578 5.39 1.85 33.22
N ARG A 579 5.93 2.89 32.61
CA ARG A 579 7.37 3.05 32.40
C ARG A 579 8.13 3.17 33.72
N GLY A 580 9.17 2.35 33.87
CA GLY A 580 9.96 2.28 35.11
C GLY A 580 9.30 1.51 36.27
N LYS A 581 8.04 1.06 36.07
CA LYS A 581 7.40 0.08 36.96
C LYS A 581 7.79 -1.34 36.52
N GLY A 582 7.59 -2.33 37.37
CA GLY A 582 7.81 -3.72 36.98
C GLY A 582 6.74 -4.23 35.99
N PRO A 583 6.87 -5.48 35.50
CA PRO A 583 5.94 -6.05 34.52
C PRO A 583 4.49 -5.93 34.96
N ALA A 584 3.65 -5.40 34.06
CA ALA A 584 2.20 -5.36 34.28
C ALA A 584 1.59 -6.74 33.97
N VAL A 585 0.78 -7.26 34.86
CA VAL A 585 0.09 -8.55 34.69
C VAL A 585 -1.37 -8.46 35.09
N THR A 586 -2.18 -9.36 34.58
CA THR A 586 -3.58 -9.48 34.99
C THR A 586 -3.67 -10.27 36.29
N ALA A 587 -4.19 -9.65 37.35
CA ALA A 587 -4.52 -10.30 38.59
C ALA A 587 -6.02 -10.60 38.68
N ILE A 588 -6.36 -11.73 39.30
CA ILE A 588 -7.74 -12.10 39.64
C ILE A 588 -7.90 -12.13 41.16
N ASP A 589 -8.90 -11.48 41.67
CA ASP A 589 -9.33 -11.58 43.05
C ASP A 589 -10.10 -12.92 43.23
N PRO A 590 -9.59 -13.86 44.02
CA PRO A 590 -10.21 -15.18 44.17
C PRO A 590 -11.58 -15.15 44.84
N ALA A 591 -11.89 -14.11 45.61
CA ALA A 591 -13.17 -14.00 46.33
C ALA A 591 -14.28 -13.44 45.41
N THR A 592 -13.95 -12.54 44.49
CA THR A 592 -14.93 -11.83 43.68
C THR A 592 -14.85 -12.18 42.17
N GLY A 593 -13.77 -12.83 41.73
CA GLY A 593 -13.49 -13.07 40.31
C GLY A 593 -13.11 -11.82 39.55
N LYS A 594 -12.99 -10.67 40.20
CA LYS A 594 -12.69 -9.39 39.55
C LYS A 594 -11.25 -9.35 39.01
N LEU A 595 -11.10 -8.93 37.78
CA LEU A 595 -9.80 -8.72 37.16
C LEU A 595 -9.28 -7.31 37.45
N SER A 596 -7.95 -7.20 37.59
CA SER A 596 -7.24 -5.92 37.71
C SER A 596 -5.83 -6.07 37.13
N THR A 597 -5.24 -4.95 36.70
CA THR A 597 -3.84 -4.90 36.31
C THR A 597 -2.99 -4.54 37.52
N ILE A 598 -1.95 -5.33 37.80
CA ILE A 598 -0.97 -5.04 38.85
C ILE A 598 0.44 -5.01 38.24
N ASN A 599 1.36 -4.27 38.87
CA ASN A 599 2.77 -4.32 38.52
C ASN A 599 3.51 -5.26 39.47
N LEU A 600 4.24 -6.22 38.95
CA LEU A 600 5.14 -7.07 39.69
C LEU A 600 6.46 -6.33 40.01
N PRO A 601 7.28 -6.81 40.93
CA PRO A 601 8.65 -6.36 41.10
C PRO A 601 9.42 -6.41 39.77
N ARG A 602 10.28 -5.45 39.52
CA ARG A 602 11.17 -5.44 38.35
C ARG A 602 12.04 -6.71 38.33
N PHE A 603 12.53 -7.12 37.16
CA PHE A 603 13.28 -8.37 37.01
C PHE A 603 14.60 -8.38 37.80
N GLU A 604 15.23 -7.23 37.99
CA GLU A 604 16.42 -7.06 38.79
C GLU A 604 16.15 -7.10 40.32
N ASP A 605 14.88 -7.02 40.75
CA ASP A 605 14.50 -7.14 42.14
C ASP A 605 14.57 -8.63 42.56
N PRO A 606 15.28 -8.98 43.64
CA PRO A 606 15.32 -10.37 44.15
C PRO A 606 13.94 -11.00 44.39
N ALA A 607 12.93 -10.18 44.72
CA ALA A 607 11.55 -10.65 44.92
C ALA A 607 10.91 -11.15 43.61
N ALA A 608 11.36 -10.71 42.45
CA ALA A 608 10.85 -11.15 41.16
C ALA A 608 11.02 -12.67 40.97
N ARG A 609 12.18 -13.21 41.38
CA ARG A 609 12.47 -14.65 41.24
C ARG A 609 11.45 -15.53 41.98
N ALA A 610 10.98 -15.11 43.15
CA ALA A 610 9.99 -15.86 43.93
C ALA A 610 8.62 -15.93 43.21
N ILE A 611 8.35 -15.02 42.30
CA ILE A 611 7.11 -14.97 41.53
C ILE A 611 7.28 -15.70 40.18
N TRP A 612 8.33 -15.34 39.42
CA TRP A 612 8.50 -15.86 38.08
C TRP A 612 8.96 -17.32 38.02
N LYS A 613 9.80 -17.78 38.96
CA LYS A 613 10.27 -19.17 38.95
C LYS A 613 9.13 -20.18 39.08
N PRO A 614 8.20 -20.08 40.07
CA PRO A 614 7.07 -21.00 40.15
C PRO A 614 6.15 -20.94 38.93
N LEU A 615 5.98 -19.76 38.30
CA LEU A 615 5.25 -19.61 37.04
C LEU A 615 5.91 -20.43 35.92
N PHE A 616 7.21 -20.23 35.70
CA PHE A 616 7.94 -20.93 34.63
C PHE A 616 8.04 -22.44 34.91
N ASP A 617 8.18 -22.88 36.15
CA ASP A 617 8.16 -24.30 36.52
C ASP A 617 6.82 -24.94 36.13
N GLN A 618 5.69 -24.30 36.44
CA GLN A 618 4.36 -24.78 36.08
C GLN A 618 4.11 -24.67 34.55
N LEU A 619 4.60 -23.62 33.90
CA LEU A 619 4.55 -23.45 32.48
C LEU A 619 5.26 -24.58 31.75
N HIS A 620 6.51 -24.88 32.16
CA HIS A 620 7.30 -25.99 31.62
C HIS A 620 6.59 -27.33 31.77
N GLN A 621 6.04 -27.61 32.97
CA GLN A 621 5.27 -28.84 33.20
C GLN A 621 4.03 -28.94 32.31
N ARG A 622 3.32 -27.81 32.03
CA ARG A 622 2.17 -27.78 31.14
C ARG A 622 2.57 -28.04 29.70
N MET A 623 3.65 -27.43 29.25
CA MET A 623 4.18 -27.63 27.91
C MET A 623 4.72 -29.04 27.71
N ALA A 624 5.36 -29.63 28.74
CA ALA A 624 5.80 -31.04 28.73
C ALA A 624 4.62 -32.01 28.60
N ARG A 625 3.53 -31.79 29.34
CA ARG A 625 2.31 -32.60 29.19
C ARG A 625 1.69 -32.55 27.79
N ARG A 626 1.88 -31.42 27.07
CA ARG A 626 1.48 -31.27 25.65
C ARG A 626 2.55 -31.82 24.69
N GLY A 627 3.73 -32.23 25.20
CA GLY A 627 4.91 -32.57 24.37
C GLY A 627 5.46 -31.38 23.58
N LEU A 628 5.26 -30.17 24.09
CA LEU A 628 5.67 -28.90 23.46
C LEU A 628 6.83 -28.21 24.23
N GLU A 629 7.44 -28.88 25.21
CA GLU A 629 8.52 -28.30 26.02
C GLU A 629 9.74 -27.84 25.21
N GLN A 630 10.01 -28.51 24.09
CA GLN A 630 11.12 -28.16 23.19
C GLN A 630 10.78 -26.98 22.24
N THR A 631 9.54 -26.52 22.24
CA THR A 631 9.11 -25.38 21.41
C THR A 631 9.18 -24.05 22.15
N MET A 632 9.43 -24.09 23.47
CA MET A 632 9.40 -22.93 24.35
C MET A 632 10.57 -21.98 24.07
N VAL A 633 10.26 -20.71 23.84
CA VAL A 633 11.23 -19.62 23.77
C VAL A 633 10.72 -18.42 24.56
N LEU A 634 11.62 -17.63 25.14
CA LEU A 634 11.27 -16.32 25.65
C LEU A 634 11.31 -15.32 24.51
N GLY A 635 10.30 -14.48 24.42
CA GLY A 635 10.13 -13.50 23.35
C GLY A 635 9.84 -12.10 23.85
N MET A 636 9.94 -11.17 22.93
CA MET A 636 9.49 -9.79 23.07
C MET A 636 8.76 -9.38 21.80
N ALA A 637 7.83 -8.44 21.92
CA ALA A 637 7.04 -7.95 20.79
C ALA A 637 7.58 -6.61 20.23
N SER A 638 8.83 -6.25 20.55
CA SER A 638 9.46 -4.99 20.10
C SER A 638 10.84 -5.25 19.50
N ASP A 639 11.34 -4.29 18.74
CA ASP A 639 12.64 -4.31 18.05
C ASP A 639 13.80 -3.76 18.89
N VAL A 640 13.58 -3.53 20.18
CA VAL A 640 14.60 -3.08 21.15
C VAL A 640 14.94 -4.22 22.12
N TRP A 641 16.15 -4.18 22.65
CA TRP A 641 16.68 -5.23 23.53
C TRP A 641 16.59 -4.84 25.01
N PRO A 642 16.36 -5.82 25.92
CA PRO A 642 16.52 -5.61 27.35
C PRO A 642 17.91 -5.05 27.65
N ASN A 643 18.00 -4.17 28.64
CA ASN A 643 19.30 -3.68 29.09
C ASN A 643 20.10 -4.82 29.77
N LYS A 644 21.38 -4.54 30.11
CA LYS A 644 22.28 -5.57 30.64
C LYS A 644 21.81 -6.14 31.99
N GLU A 645 21.17 -5.30 32.81
CA GLU A 645 20.67 -5.68 34.13
C GLU A 645 19.39 -6.53 34.05
N GLU A 646 18.61 -6.39 32.96
CA GLU A 646 17.38 -7.15 32.72
C GLU A 646 17.61 -8.49 32.01
N ARG A 647 18.79 -8.69 31.41
CA ARG A 647 19.18 -9.96 30.77
C ARG A 647 19.66 -10.97 31.82
#